data_c974baa74f9e8c0784b1372b314cc55e
#
_entry.id   c974baa74f9e8c0784b1372b314cc55e
#
_cell.length_a   1.000
_cell.length_b   1.000
_cell.length_c   1.000
_cell.angle_alpha   90.00
_cell.angle_beta   90.00
_cell.angle_gamma   90.00
#
_symmetry.space_group_name_H-M   'P 1'
#
loop_
_entity.id
_entity.type
_entity.pdbx_description
1 polymer ?
#
loop_
_entity_poly.entity_id
_entity_poly.type
_entity_poly.pdbx_seq_one_letter_code
_entity_poly.pdbx_strand_id
1 'polypeptide(L)'
;MDRRSGGGADALEVVALSALTTFLLGVGNGAAGEIGKNLTLSAGTLVRRTLGRETPLPAAAEDRRALAARVHARLSGDPRRAGEWARMLEGSPEPAAEPSQGAMPPAPWAFTNQEKVLKQLVREADRPWEGRPRVVLLSGPAGSGSTSVALRLGAETRDRFPDGQYYVDLRDAAGETGPDSAGVLLRLLREMDVHPDLIPGTEAGRERVYRQLTAERRALVVIDHATSPAQVRALVPSTPDVLLLVVVSGPPLLLEAERVAVPPLTDRHAKRLVRKVAGPEHAARVKARLPGVLERCRGNAFALHAEARLLTRDEPEHTPADRTGAWPDHPVRTAVHAASLRLGPDALRLCRLVALGGWPSVSAGLAAAAADVHEATAARLLDEAVDVGLLEPLPDLRYRFRPEVRRQLAETAAAEYGLGACADAVTRVLDALLALVLPASRAALPESWRTEVPEEHRTASASVPDGLAVLAAEVANVARAVVVAEEHGRTGTALWLARSLWPLQLKAGYWDEVLPALRDAARCAEETRADERTAAALHFQLAHCLGETGRWEQAARAARSAVTYERAAGHARGEASAVELLGLLSLNRWEYEEAYARFAEAEAVYRGIGPGEEGAADLPRALALIERHQGRALRGMGRPDESRRCLERAVDFFAGRTGAPPEAYNHARALTDLAETLHEAGDSATALVRITEAEVLLPASAAPHRAYLAGLRRRCAAATDR
;
A
#
# COMPACT_ATOMS: atom_id res chain seq x y z
N MET A 1 -4.14 8.45 59.84
CA MET A 1 -3.27 7.32 59.44
C MET A 1 -4.04 6.49 58.45
N ASP A 2 -3.34 6.07 57.43
CA ASP A 2 -3.80 5.24 56.31
C ASP A 2 -4.69 5.85 55.19
N ARG A 3 -3.96 6.48 54.26
CA ARG A 3 -4.36 6.62 52.83
C ARG A 3 -3.13 6.49 51.94
N ARG A 4 -2.35 5.41 52.05
CA ARG A 4 -1.17 5.17 51.19
C ARG A 4 -1.08 3.80 50.55
N SER A 5 -2.15 3.01 50.52
CA SER A 5 -2.13 1.66 49.92
C SER A 5 -2.99 1.48 48.66
N GLY A 6 -3.70 2.50 48.15
CA GLY A 6 -4.57 2.38 46.97
C GLY A 6 -3.87 2.43 45.60
N GLY A 7 -2.75 3.17 45.48
CA GLY A 7 -2.14 3.40 44.17
C GLY A 7 -1.34 2.23 43.57
N GLY A 8 -1.04 1.20 44.32
CA GLY A 8 -0.30 0.03 43.83
C GLY A 8 -1.17 -1.08 43.24
N ALA A 9 -2.40 -1.23 43.76
CA ALA A 9 -3.35 -2.22 43.27
C ALA A 9 -3.96 -1.79 41.94
N ASP A 10 -4.32 -0.51 41.81
CA ASP A 10 -4.85 0.07 40.56
C ASP A 10 -3.84 0.02 39.40
N ALA A 11 -2.54 0.27 39.66
CA ALA A 11 -1.52 0.19 38.63
C ALA A 11 -1.24 -1.24 38.13
N LEU A 12 -1.43 -2.25 38.96
CA LEU A 12 -1.30 -3.66 38.60
C LEU A 12 -2.51 -4.17 37.79
N GLU A 13 -3.70 -3.63 38.02
CA GLU A 13 -4.91 -3.96 37.28
C GLU A 13 -4.86 -3.39 35.83
N VAL A 14 -4.26 -2.20 35.67
CA VAL A 14 -4.04 -1.58 34.34
C VAL A 14 -2.94 -2.32 33.55
N VAL A 15 -1.92 -2.89 34.20
CA VAL A 15 -0.85 -3.67 33.55
C VAL A 15 -1.19 -5.16 33.50
N ALA A 16 -2.43 -5.50 33.13
CA ALA A 16 -2.83 -6.88 32.92
C ALA A 16 -1.95 -7.59 31.91
N LEU A 17 -1.72 -8.89 32.09
CA LEU A 17 -0.93 -9.71 31.16
C LEU A 17 -1.46 -9.60 29.71
N SER A 18 -2.77 -9.49 29.55
CA SER A 18 -3.39 -9.30 28.23
C SER A 18 -2.98 -7.98 27.56
N ALA A 19 -2.96 -6.89 28.31
CA ALA A 19 -2.52 -5.58 27.82
C ALA A 19 -1.06 -5.55 27.43
N LEU A 20 -0.17 -6.10 28.26
CA LEU A 20 1.26 -6.27 27.94
C LEU A 20 1.48 -7.15 26.72
N THR A 21 0.76 -8.26 26.63
CA THR A 21 0.84 -9.18 25.50
C THR A 21 0.42 -8.47 24.22
N THR A 22 -0.71 -7.77 24.24
CA THR A 22 -1.22 -7.01 23.10
C THR A 22 -0.23 -5.93 22.66
N PHE A 23 0.34 -5.20 23.61
CA PHE A 23 1.33 -4.16 23.36
C PHE A 23 2.62 -4.73 22.74
N LEU A 24 3.23 -5.75 23.36
CA LEU A 24 4.47 -6.35 22.84
C LEU A 24 4.29 -7.09 21.50
N LEU A 25 3.11 -7.67 21.26
CA LEU A 25 2.75 -8.14 19.94
C LEU A 25 2.65 -6.98 18.94
N GLY A 26 2.12 -5.84 19.35
CA GLY A 26 2.01 -4.64 18.54
C GLY A 26 3.36 -4.05 18.14
N VAL A 27 4.21 -3.85 19.12
CA VAL A 27 5.59 -3.35 18.93
C VAL A 27 6.38 -4.27 18.01
N GLY A 28 6.29 -5.59 18.19
CA GLY A 28 7.00 -6.54 17.34
C GLY A 28 6.44 -6.70 15.93
N ASN A 29 5.24 -6.21 15.66
CA ASN A 29 4.65 -6.20 14.33
C ASN A 29 5.02 -4.96 13.51
N GLY A 30 5.96 -4.14 14.02
CA GLY A 30 6.46 -2.96 13.33
C GLY A 30 5.37 -1.91 13.16
N ALA A 31 5.35 -0.89 14.02
CA ALA A 31 4.64 0.31 13.63
C ALA A 31 5.49 1.00 12.55
N ALA A 32 4.89 1.24 11.40
CA ALA A 32 5.51 1.98 10.33
C ALA A 32 5.79 3.42 10.76
N GLY A 33 6.81 4.03 10.15
CA GLY A 33 7.14 5.42 10.42
C GLY A 33 7.95 5.66 11.71
N GLU A 34 8.29 6.92 11.94
CA GLU A 34 9.16 7.35 13.03
C GLU A 34 8.57 7.08 14.42
N ILE A 35 7.26 7.28 14.55
CA ILE A 35 6.55 7.10 15.82
C ILE A 35 6.55 5.65 16.27
N GLY A 36 6.33 4.73 15.36
CA GLY A 36 6.41 3.32 15.66
C GLY A 36 7.80 2.88 16.08
N LYS A 37 8.83 3.44 15.45
CA LYS A 37 10.23 3.19 15.82
C LYS A 37 10.54 3.73 17.22
N ASN A 38 10.04 4.91 17.61
CA ASN A 38 10.21 5.47 18.93
C ASN A 38 9.49 4.65 20.01
N LEU A 39 8.25 4.24 19.75
CA LEU A 39 7.52 3.33 20.65
C LEU A 39 8.24 1.99 20.83
N THR A 40 8.77 1.43 19.73
CA THR A 40 9.55 0.19 19.76
C THR A 40 10.78 0.33 20.65
N LEU A 41 11.55 1.41 20.53
CA LEU A 41 12.72 1.66 21.35
C LEU A 41 12.36 1.87 22.81
N SER A 42 11.36 2.68 23.12
CA SER A 42 10.93 2.93 24.49
C SER A 42 10.42 1.66 25.17
N ALA A 43 9.71 0.80 24.42
CA ALA A 43 9.31 -0.51 24.90
C ALA A 43 10.53 -1.40 25.22
N GLY A 44 11.53 -1.44 24.34
CA GLY A 44 12.75 -2.20 24.55
C GLY A 44 13.54 -1.73 25.78
N THR A 45 13.63 -0.41 25.98
CA THR A 45 14.26 0.17 27.18
C THR A 45 13.53 -0.23 28.45
N LEU A 46 12.18 -0.18 28.46
CA LEU A 46 11.38 -0.64 29.60
C LEU A 46 11.53 -2.14 29.87
N VAL A 47 11.57 -2.97 28.83
CA VAL A 47 11.82 -4.41 28.96
C VAL A 47 13.19 -4.65 29.60
N ARG A 48 14.25 -4.00 29.10
CA ARG A 48 15.60 -4.10 29.68
C ARG A 48 15.62 -3.68 31.15
N ARG A 49 15.02 -2.54 31.49
CA ARG A 49 14.93 -2.03 32.87
C ARG A 49 14.16 -2.98 33.81
N THR A 50 13.11 -3.64 33.26
CA THR A 50 12.28 -4.57 34.04
C THR A 50 12.99 -5.92 34.25
N LEU A 51 13.66 -6.45 33.22
CA LEU A 51 14.31 -7.75 33.27
C LEU A 51 15.76 -7.68 33.74
N GLY A 52 16.35 -6.46 33.83
CA GLY A 52 17.72 -6.22 34.28
C GLY A 52 18.79 -6.63 33.27
N ARG A 53 18.42 -6.90 32.03
CA ARG A 53 19.35 -7.30 30.95
C ARG A 53 18.80 -6.91 29.59
N GLU A 54 19.69 -6.75 28.63
CA GLU A 54 19.30 -6.65 27.22
C GLU A 54 18.54 -7.90 26.79
N THR A 55 17.45 -7.71 26.08
CA THR A 55 16.58 -8.78 25.63
C THR A 55 16.11 -8.41 24.22
N PRO A 56 16.66 -9.06 23.17
CA PRO A 56 16.24 -8.82 21.80
C PRO A 56 14.74 -9.05 21.63
N LEU A 57 14.12 -8.29 20.72
CA LEU A 57 12.71 -8.45 20.40
C LEU A 57 12.50 -9.77 19.65
N PRO A 58 11.72 -10.73 20.20
CA PRO A 58 11.52 -12.00 19.55
C PRO A 58 10.77 -11.87 18.22
N ALA A 59 11.17 -12.62 17.20
CA ALA A 59 10.54 -12.64 15.90
C ALA A 59 9.17 -13.34 15.95
N ALA A 60 9.05 -14.46 16.69
CA ALA A 60 7.81 -15.24 16.76
C ALA A 60 6.82 -14.64 17.77
N ALA A 61 5.53 -14.69 17.43
CA ALA A 61 4.46 -14.18 18.28
C ALA A 61 4.36 -14.95 19.62
N GLU A 62 4.66 -16.24 19.61
CA GLU A 62 4.66 -17.09 20.80
C GLU A 62 5.75 -16.65 21.80
N ASP A 63 6.95 -16.41 21.30
CA ASP A 63 8.07 -15.93 22.13
C ASP A 63 7.81 -14.52 22.71
N ARG A 64 7.09 -13.65 21.97
CA ARG A 64 6.65 -12.34 22.47
C ARG A 64 5.60 -12.47 23.59
N ARG A 65 4.70 -13.46 23.51
CA ARG A 65 3.80 -13.79 24.63
C ARG A 65 4.56 -14.27 25.84
N ALA A 66 5.57 -15.12 25.63
CA ALA A 66 6.46 -15.57 26.71
C ALA A 66 7.24 -14.40 27.33
N LEU A 67 7.70 -13.44 26.52
CA LEU A 67 8.34 -12.21 27.01
C LEU A 67 7.36 -11.37 27.83
N ALA A 68 6.12 -11.18 27.37
CA ALA A 68 5.09 -10.47 28.13
C ALA A 68 4.81 -11.10 29.50
N ALA A 69 4.72 -12.44 29.56
CA ALA A 69 4.55 -13.16 30.81
C ALA A 69 5.74 -12.96 31.77
N ARG A 70 6.97 -12.95 31.26
CA ARG A 70 8.17 -12.69 32.06
C ARG A 70 8.20 -11.25 32.60
N VAL A 71 7.84 -10.27 31.78
CA VAL A 71 7.74 -8.86 32.20
C VAL A 71 6.66 -8.73 33.27
N HIS A 72 5.45 -9.25 33.03
CA HIS A 72 4.34 -9.20 33.98
C HIS A 72 4.72 -9.81 35.35
N ALA A 73 5.36 -10.98 35.36
CA ALA A 73 5.80 -11.63 36.58
C ALA A 73 6.78 -10.76 37.40
N ARG A 74 7.62 -9.95 36.74
CA ARG A 74 8.52 -9.02 37.42
C ARG A 74 7.81 -7.78 37.96
N LEU A 75 6.77 -7.31 37.29
CA LEU A 75 6.01 -6.13 37.70
C LEU A 75 5.19 -6.37 38.97
N SER A 76 4.75 -7.62 39.23
CA SER A 76 4.02 -7.98 40.43
C SER A 76 4.76 -7.68 41.75
N GLY A 77 6.10 -7.56 41.70
CA GLY A 77 6.95 -7.21 42.85
C GLY A 77 7.48 -5.78 42.86
N ASP A 78 7.18 -4.96 41.84
CA ASP A 78 7.73 -3.60 41.70
C ASP A 78 6.64 -2.59 41.27
N PRO A 79 5.89 -2.00 42.21
CA PRO A 79 4.83 -1.04 41.93
C PRO A 79 5.26 0.19 41.11
N ARG A 80 6.53 0.62 41.32
CA ARG A 80 7.09 1.76 40.57
C ARG A 80 7.22 1.45 39.11
N ARG A 81 7.74 0.27 38.76
CA ARG A 81 7.83 -0.19 37.36
C ARG A 81 6.51 -0.49 36.77
N ALA A 82 5.56 -1.06 37.51
CA ALA A 82 4.18 -1.24 37.07
C ALA A 82 3.57 0.10 36.67
N GLY A 83 3.78 1.17 37.43
CA GLY A 83 3.34 2.51 37.08
C GLY A 83 4.01 3.09 35.82
N GLU A 84 5.29 2.77 35.54
CA GLU A 84 5.93 3.18 34.28
C GLU A 84 5.29 2.47 33.07
N TRP A 85 5.02 1.19 33.19
CA TRP A 85 4.32 0.40 32.15
C TRP A 85 2.89 0.85 31.93
N ALA A 86 2.14 1.13 33.01
CA ALA A 86 0.76 1.64 32.90
C ALA A 86 0.72 2.92 32.06
N ARG A 87 1.59 3.88 32.36
CA ARG A 87 1.69 5.14 31.59
C ARG A 87 2.14 4.95 30.14
N MET A 88 2.98 3.94 29.86
CA MET A 88 3.37 3.61 28.49
C MET A 88 2.17 3.04 27.72
N LEU A 89 1.38 2.17 28.34
CA LEU A 89 0.19 1.57 27.73
C LEU A 89 -0.90 2.62 27.48
N GLU A 90 -1.16 3.51 28.44
CA GLU A 90 -2.12 4.62 28.33
C GLU A 90 -1.70 5.68 27.29
N GLY A 91 -0.38 5.89 27.15
CA GLY A 91 0.19 6.89 26.25
C GLY A 91 0.46 6.40 24.84
N SER A 92 0.16 5.13 24.55
CA SER A 92 0.28 4.61 23.18
C SER A 92 -0.75 5.30 22.28
N PRO A 93 -0.36 5.87 21.13
CA PRO A 93 -1.32 6.47 20.22
C PRO A 93 -2.32 5.39 19.77
N GLU A 94 -3.55 5.54 20.18
CA GLU A 94 -4.63 4.83 19.53
C GLU A 94 -4.72 5.31 18.09
N PRO A 95 -5.17 4.49 17.15
CA PRO A 95 -5.52 4.92 15.81
C PRO A 95 -6.75 5.83 15.92
N ALA A 96 -6.55 7.01 16.51
CA ALA A 96 -7.57 8.01 16.74
C ALA A 96 -7.71 8.88 15.49
N ALA A 97 -8.35 8.32 14.48
CA ALA A 97 -9.17 9.10 13.59
C ALA A 97 -10.55 8.47 13.65
N GLU A 98 -11.59 9.27 13.76
CA GLU A 98 -12.90 8.80 13.34
C GLU A 98 -12.71 8.37 11.88
N PRO A 99 -12.74 7.06 11.55
CA PRO A 99 -12.50 6.65 10.17
C PRO A 99 -13.57 7.29 9.30
N SER A 100 -13.19 7.63 8.08
CA SER A 100 -14.14 8.15 7.10
C SER A 100 -15.29 7.17 6.94
N GLN A 101 -16.46 7.67 6.60
CA GLN A 101 -17.64 6.80 6.36
C GLN A 101 -17.45 5.90 5.13
N GLY A 102 -16.27 5.95 4.48
CA GLY A 102 -15.96 5.25 3.24
C GLY A 102 -16.80 5.77 2.07
N ALA A 103 -16.36 5.49 0.87
CA ALA A 103 -17.06 5.87 -0.34
C ALA A 103 -17.23 4.66 -1.27
N MET A 104 -18.36 3.97 -1.16
CA MET A 104 -18.68 2.98 -2.19
C MET A 104 -18.95 3.64 -3.54
N PRO A 105 -18.46 3.07 -4.65
CA PRO A 105 -18.84 3.51 -5.99
C PRO A 105 -20.36 3.49 -6.18
N PRO A 106 -20.93 4.38 -7.02
CA PRO A 106 -22.38 4.44 -7.23
C PRO A 106 -22.89 3.16 -7.88
N ALA A 107 -24.07 2.72 -7.44
CA ALA A 107 -24.74 1.59 -8.06
C ALA A 107 -25.11 1.92 -9.52
N PRO A 108 -25.00 0.94 -10.46
CA PRO A 108 -25.33 1.18 -11.85
C PRO A 108 -26.78 1.63 -12.03
N TRP A 109 -27.01 2.76 -12.72
CA TRP A 109 -28.34 3.31 -12.95
C TRP A 109 -29.29 2.35 -13.73
N ALA A 110 -28.71 1.53 -14.59
CA ALA A 110 -29.44 0.54 -15.39
C ALA A 110 -29.67 -0.80 -14.69
N PHE A 111 -29.39 -0.88 -13.37
CA PHE A 111 -29.60 -2.10 -12.60
C PHE A 111 -31.02 -2.67 -12.79
N THR A 112 -31.11 -3.98 -13.03
CA THR A 112 -32.37 -4.66 -13.33
C THR A 112 -32.34 -6.08 -12.77
N ASN A 113 -33.40 -6.47 -12.03
CA ASN A 113 -33.54 -7.79 -11.41
C ASN A 113 -32.59 -8.05 -10.24
N GLN A 114 -32.38 -9.32 -9.91
CA GLN A 114 -31.60 -9.84 -8.76
C GLN A 114 -32.26 -9.55 -7.39
N GLU A 115 -33.57 -9.27 -7.36
CA GLU A 115 -34.31 -8.99 -6.12
C GLU A 115 -34.20 -10.13 -5.10
N LYS A 116 -34.17 -11.40 -5.59
CA LYS A 116 -34.02 -12.57 -4.72
C LYS A 116 -32.64 -12.60 -4.07
N VAL A 117 -31.61 -12.28 -4.84
CA VAL A 117 -30.23 -12.20 -4.40
C VAL A 117 -30.08 -11.08 -3.38
N LEU A 118 -30.58 -9.88 -3.66
CA LEU A 118 -30.57 -8.75 -2.74
C LEU A 118 -31.30 -9.07 -1.44
N LYS A 119 -32.48 -9.69 -1.52
CA LYS A 119 -33.22 -10.13 -0.31
C LYS A 119 -32.44 -11.14 0.53
N GLN A 120 -31.69 -12.06 -0.10
CA GLN A 120 -30.85 -13.02 0.63
C GLN A 120 -29.70 -12.30 1.31
N LEU A 121 -29.04 -11.37 0.63
CA LEU A 121 -27.94 -10.55 1.19
C LEU A 121 -28.42 -9.70 2.36
N VAL A 122 -29.60 -9.07 2.26
CA VAL A 122 -30.22 -8.29 3.34
C VAL A 122 -30.57 -9.17 4.52
N ARG A 123 -31.10 -10.39 4.30
CA ARG A 123 -31.38 -11.34 5.39
C ARG A 123 -30.10 -11.74 6.14
N GLU A 124 -28.99 -11.91 5.44
CA GLU A 124 -27.71 -12.21 6.08
C GLU A 124 -27.18 -11.00 6.88
N ALA A 125 -27.38 -9.78 6.37
CA ALA A 125 -27.07 -8.56 7.11
C ALA A 125 -27.89 -8.41 8.40
N ASP A 126 -29.15 -8.89 8.41
CA ASP A 126 -30.07 -8.84 9.55
C ASP A 126 -30.04 -10.13 10.39
N ARG A 127 -29.22 -11.13 10.07
CA ARG A 127 -29.18 -12.42 10.77
C ARG A 127 -28.85 -12.23 12.25
N PRO A 128 -29.59 -12.87 13.20
CA PRO A 128 -29.21 -12.86 14.61
C PRO A 128 -27.78 -13.36 14.82
N TRP A 129 -27.08 -12.78 15.80
CA TRP A 129 -25.74 -13.20 16.16
C TRP A 129 -25.77 -14.51 16.96
N GLU A 130 -25.20 -15.55 16.40
CA GLU A 130 -25.05 -16.88 17.02
C GLU A 130 -23.59 -17.32 17.08
N GLY A 131 -22.67 -16.34 17.16
CA GLY A 131 -21.24 -16.61 17.15
C GLY A 131 -20.62 -16.84 15.76
N ARG A 132 -21.42 -16.93 14.69
CA ARG A 132 -20.97 -17.08 13.32
C ARG A 132 -20.74 -15.71 12.68
N PRO A 133 -19.52 -15.41 12.14
CA PRO A 133 -19.25 -14.18 11.41
C PRO A 133 -20.21 -13.96 10.24
N ARG A 134 -20.52 -12.69 9.95
CA ARG A 134 -21.33 -12.32 8.78
C ARG A 134 -20.43 -12.18 7.56
N VAL A 135 -20.22 -13.29 6.86
CA VAL A 135 -19.42 -13.34 5.63
C VAL A 135 -20.28 -13.91 4.51
N VAL A 136 -20.31 -13.21 3.38
CA VAL A 136 -21.01 -13.65 2.18
C VAL A 136 -20.04 -13.75 1.01
N LEU A 137 -20.06 -14.88 0.33
CA LEU A 137 -19.38 -15.08 -0.95
C LEU A 137 -20.40 -14.94 -2.08
N LEU A 138 -20.30 -13.85 -2.82
CA LEU A 138 -21.13 -13.56 -3.98
C LEU A 138 -20.41 -14.01 -5.24
N SER A 139 -20.95 -14.97 -5.97
CA SER A 139 -20.33 -15.53 -7.16
C SER A 139 -21.28 -15.65 -8.33
N GLY A 140 -20.75 -15.67 -9.54
CA GLY A 140 -21.52 -15.85 -10.78
C GLY A 140 -20.61 -15.98 -11.98
N PRO A 141 -21.11 -16.42 -13.14
CA PRO A 141 -20.35 -16.41 -14.37
C PRO A 141 -19.77 -15.03 -14.68
N ALA A 142 -18.63 -14.98 -15.37
CA ALA A 142 -18.03 -13.72 -15.80
C ALA A 142 -19.05 -12.84 -16.53
N GLY A 143 -19.19 -11.58 -16.12
CA GLY A 143 -20.17 -10.65 -16.66
C GLY A 143 -21.60 -10.80 -16.15
N SER A 144 -21.88 -11.67 -15.15
CA SER A 144 -23.22 -11.83 -14.54
C SER A 144 -23.71 -10.59 -13.79
N GLY A 145 -22.81 -9.69 -13.40
CA GLY A 145 -23.13 -8.47 -12.67
C GLY A 145 -22.99 -8.58 -11.15
N SER A 146 -22.16 -9.50 -10.63
CA SER A 146 -21.92 -9.67 -9.18
C SER A 146 -21.45 -8.38 -8.53
N THR A 147 -20.50 -7.65 -9.10
CA THR A 147 -20.08 -6.31 -8.64
C THR A 147 -21.29 -5.34 -8.58
N SER A 148 -22.13 -5.33 -9.62
CA SER A 148 -23.32 -4.46 -9.68
C SER A 148 -24.32 -4.78 -8.56
N VAL A 149 -24.44 -6.05 -8.15
CA VAL A 149 -25.27 -6.48 -7.01
C VAL A 149 -24.68 -5.99 -5.72
N ALA A 150 -23.34 -6.10 -5.53
CA ALA A 150 -22.67 -5.61 -4.34
C ALA A 150 -22.83 -4.09 -4.16
N LEU A 151 -22.62 -3.32 -5.22
CA LEU A 151 -22.82 -1.86 -5.22
C LEU A 151 -24.29 -1.48 -4.96
N ARG A 152 -25.23 -2.25 -5.51
CA ARG A 152 -26.65 -2.05 -5.27
C ARG A 152 -27.02 -2.33 -3.82
N LEU A 153 -26.50 -3.39 -3.22
CA LEU A 153 -26.67 -3.68 -1.80
C LEU A 153 -26.20 -2.49 -0.95
N GLY A 154 -24.99 -1.98 -1.20
CA GLY A 154 -24.46 -0.83 -0.46
C GLY A 154 -25.40 0.38 -0.54
N ALA A 155 -25.92 0.70 -1.73
CA ALA A 155 -26.84 1.80 -1.91
C ALA A 155 -28.19 1.59 -1.15
N GLU A 156 -28.69 0.34 -1.07
CA GLU A 156 -29.95 0.00 -0.39
C GLU A 156 -29.82 -0.18 1.13
N THR A 157 -28.60 -0.36 1.64
CA THR A 157 -28.35 -0.66 3.07
C THR A 157 -27.56 0.45 3.79
N ARG A 158 -27.52 1.66 3.23
CA ARG A 158 -26.78 2.79 3.84
C ARG A 158 -27.20 3.05 5.28
N ASP A 159 -28.50 3.03 5.56
CA ASP A 159 -29.05 3.26 6.92
C ASP A 159 -28.72 2.11 7.90
N ARG A 160 -28.37 0.92 7.37
CA ARG A 160 -27.98 -0.24 8.20
C ARG A 160 -26.53 -0.20 8.62
N PHE A 161 -25.67 0.44 7.82
CA PHE A 161 -24.25 0.57 8.03
C PHE A 161 -23.83 2.04 8.13
N PRO A 162 -24.31 2.76 9.17
CA PRO A 162 -24.09 4.20 9.30
C PRO A 162 -22.64 4.57 9.58
N ASP A 163 -21.83 3.64 10.12
CA ASP A 163 -20.47 3.90 10.55
C ASP A 163 -19.44 3.63 9.43
N GLY A 164 -19.92 3.21 8.24
CA GLY A 164 -19.08 3.13 7.05
C GLY A 164 -19.45 2.03 6.06
N GLN A 165 -19.18 2.31 4.79
CA GLN A 165 -19.25 1.34 3.70
C GLN A 165 -17.97 1.42 2.89
N TYR A 166 -17.13 0.39 2.99
CA TYR A 166 -15.80 0.34 2.40
C TYR A 166 -15.75 -0.60 1.21
N TYR A 167 -15.11 -0.17 0.13
CA TYR A 167 -15.00 -0.94 -1.11
C TYR A 167 -13.54 -1.04 -1.56
N VAL A 168 -13.07 -2.27 -1.76
CA VAL A 168 -11.73 -2.53 -2.29
C VAL A 168 -11.83 -3.43 -3.53
N ASP A 169 -11.39 -2.92 -4.68
CA ASP A 169 -11.26 -3.69 -5.91
C ASP A 169 -9.85 -4.30 -6.00
N LEU A 170 -9.75 -5.62 -5.97
CA LEU A 170 -8.45 -6.31 -6.00
C LEU A 170 -7.76 -6.29 -7.37
N ARG A 171 -8.44 -5.83 -8.43
CA ARG A 171 -7.84 -5.62 -9.76
C ARG A 171 -6.93 -4.39 -9.82
N ASP A 172 -7.02 -3.47 -8.85
CA ASP A 172 -6.19 -2.27 -8.79
C ASP A 172 -4.74 -2.58 -8.36
N ALA A 173 -4.42 -3.83 -8.04
CA ALA A 173 -3.08 -4.27 -7.72
C ALA A 173 -2.31 -4.76 -8.95
N ALA A 174 -1.00 -4.57 -8.92
CA ALA A 174 -0.12 -5.21 -9.89
C ALA A 174 -0.11 -6.74 -9.69
N GLY A 175 -0.14 -7.46 -10.81
CA GLY A 175 -0.06 -8.92 -10.83
C GLY A 175 -1.38 -9.64 -11.13
N GLU A 176 -1.28 -10.82 -11.72
CA GLU A 176 -2.45 -11.61 -12.14
C GLU A 176 -3.24 -12.20 -10.97
N THR A 177 -2.59 -12.42 -9.82
CA THR A 177 -3.18 -13.01 -8.62
C THR A 177 -3.75 -11.98 -7.64
N GLY A 178 -3.54 -10.69 -7.89
CA GLY A 178 -3.92 -9.62 -6.97
C GLY A 178 -3.06 -9.56 -5.69
N PRO A 179 -3.39 -8.65 -4.75
CA PRO A 179 -2.63 -8.50 -3.51
C PRO A 179 -2.84 -9.70 -2.57
N ASP A 180 -1.86 -9.97 -1.71
CA ASP A 180 -2.02 -10.87 -0.56
C ASP A 180 -2.91 -10.25 0.53
N SER A 181 -3.20 -11.00 1.61
CA SER A 181 -4.04 -10.50 2.72
C SER A 181 -3.48 -9.24 3.38
N ALA A 182 -2.17 -9.11 3.49
CA ALA A 182 -1.53 -7.92 4.04
C ALA A 182 -1.77 -6.68 3.16
N GLY A 183 -1.70 -6.84 1.84
CA GLY A 183 -2.00 -5.79 0.86
C GLY A 183 -3.48 -5.40 0.83
N VAL A 184 -4.39 -6.37 0.99
CA VAL A 184 -5.84 -6.09 1.10
C VAL A 184 -6.15 -5.31 2.37
N LEU A 185 -5.60 -5.74 3.51
CA LEU A 185 -5.73 -5.01 4.79
C LEU A 185 -5.18 -3.58 4.70
N LEU A 186 -4.02 -3.40 4.06
CA LEU A 186 -3.44 -2.07 3.86
C LEU A 186 -4.38 -1.13 3.12
N ARG A 187 -4.94 -1.60 2.00
CA ARG A 187 -5.90 -0.84 1.19
C ARG A 187 -7.15 -0.50 2.00
N LEU A 188 -7.70 -1.49 2.70
CA LEU A 188 -8.88 -1.28 3.53
C LEU A 188 -8.62 -0.26 4.65
N LEU A 189 -7.47 -0.31 5.33
CA LEU A 189 -7.11 0.66 6.36
C LEU A 189 -6.93 2.07 5.78
N ARG A 190 -6.43 2.20 4.55
CA ARG A 190 -6.38 3.49 3.83
C ARG A 190 -7.78 4.00 3.49
N GLU A 191 -8.68 3.13 3.01
CA GLU A 191 -10.09 3.47 2.78
C GLU A 191 -10.81 3.90 4.07
N MET A 192 -10.37 3.38 5.21
CA MET A 192 -10.82 3.80 6.53
C MET A 192 -10.16 5.09 7.03
N ASP A 193 -9.33 5.75 6.20
CA ASP A 193 -8.62 6.99 6.50
C ASP A 193 -7.63 6.88 7.67
N VAL A 194 -7.05 5.69 7.85
CA VAL A 194 -5.97 5.51 8.84
C VAL A 194 -4.71 6.17 8.33
N HIS A 195 -4.14 7.07 9.13
CA HIS A 195 -2.90 7.76 8.76
C HIS A 195 -1.78 6.76 8.45
N PRO A 196 -1.00 6.92 7.36
CA PRO A 196 0.03 5.96 6.93
C PRO A 196 1.01 5.56 8.04
N ASP A 197 1.44 6.52 8.89
CA ASP A 197 2.36 6.26 10.00
C ASP A 197 1.76 5.40 11.12
N LEU A 198 0.45 5.20 11.14
CA LEU A 198 -0.28 4.37 12.11
C LEU A 198 -0.63 2.99 11.56
N ILE A 199 -0.42 2.76 10.26
CA ILE A 199 -0.65 1.45 9.64
C ILE A 199 0.57 0.56 9.90
N PRO A 200 0.40 -0.59 10.59
CA PRO A 200 1.51 -1.49 10.84
C PRO A 200 2.09 -2.10 9.55
N GLY A 201 3.40 -2.34 9.55
CA GLY A 201 4.09 -2.99 8.44
C GLY A 201 3.75 -4.47 8.27
N THR A 202 3.27 -5.16 9.32
CA THR A 202 2.96 -6.60 9.28
C THR A 202 1.47 -6.88 9.15
N GLU A 203 1.13 -8.03 8.54
CA GLU A 203 -0.24 -8.50 8.40
C GLU A 203 -0.98 -8.59 9.75
N ALA A 204 -0.36 -9.23 10.75
CA ALA A 204 -0.96 -9.38 12.08
C ALA A 204 -1.20 -8.03 12.79
N GLY A 205 -0.33 -7.05 12.55
CA GLY A 205 -0.51 -5.68 13.03
C GLY A 205 -1.71 -5.01 12.37
N ARG A 206 -1.82 -5.10 11.05
CA ARG A 206 -2.94 -4.55 10.26
C ARG A 206 -4.27 -5.21 10.63
N GLU A 207 -4.28 -6.54 10.77
CA GLU A 207 -5.46 -7.28 11.21
C GLU A 207 -5.94 -6.81 12.59
N ARG A 208 -5.03 -6.55 13.52
CA ARG A 208 -5.38 -6.02 14.84
C ARG A 208 -5.99 -4.62 14.74
N VAL A 209 -5.39 -3.71 13.97
CA VAL A 209 -5.92 -2.35 13.76
C VAL A 209 -7.29 -2.43 13.11
N TYR A 210 -7.47 -3.26 12.10
CA TYR A 210 -8.77 -3.50 11.46
C TYR A 210 -9.82 -3.97 12.47
N ARG A 211 -9.48 -4.97 13.32
CA ARG A 211 -10.39 -5.47 14.36
C ARG A 211 -10.75 -4.41 15.39
N GLN A 212 -9.78 -3.58 15.81
CA GLN A 212 -10.04 -2.46 16.72
C GLN A 212 -10.99 -1.43 16.11
N LEU A 213 -10.77 -1.05 14.87
CA LEU A 213 -11.61 -0.06 14.17
C LEU A 213 -13.02 -0.57 13.89
N THR A 214 -13.20 -1.87 13.77
CA THR A 214 -14.51 -2.48 13.47
C THR A 214 -15.25 -3.01 14.70
N ALA A 215 -14.61 -3.03 15.89
CA ALA A 215 -15.16 -3.65 17.10
C ALA A 215 -16.53 -3.11 17.51
N GLU A 216 -16.75 -1.80 17.40
CA GLU A 216 -17.97 -1.09 17.83
C GLU A 216 -18.71 -0.44 16.66
N ARG A 217 -18.46 -0.88 15.40
CA ARG A 217 -18.99 -0.24 14.20
C ARG A 217 -19.96 -1.12 13.46
N ARG A 218 -20.99 -0.50 12.94
CA ARG A 218 -21.95 -1.08 12.00
C ARG A 218 -21.49 -0.74 10.59
N ALA A 219 -20.70 -1.66 9.97
CA ALA A 219 -20.03 -1.40 8.72
C ALA A 219 -20.26 -2.50 7.66
N LEU A 220 -20.27 -2.09 6.39
CA LEU A 220 -20.22 -2.98 5.24
C LEU A 220 -18.81 -2.92 4.62
N VAL A 221 -18.17 -4.07 4.53
CA VAL A 221 -16.87 -4.21 3.83
C VAL A 221 -17.08 -5.05 2.59
N VAL A 222 -16.80 -4.48 1.43
CA VAL A 222 -16.91 -5.15 0.14
C VAL A 222 -15.52 -5.34 -0.46
N ILE A 223 -15.16 -6.61 -0.69
CA ILE A 223 -13.94 -6.98 -1.39
C ILE A 223 -14.34 -7.55 -2.74
N ASP A 224 -14.01 -6.82 -3.80
CA ASP A 224 -14.37 -7.20 -5.16
C ASP A 224 -13.22 -7.90 -5.89
N HIS A 225 -13.56 -8.84 -6.76
CA HIS A 225 -12.63 -9.63 -7.56
C HIS A 225 -11.65 -10.52 -6.78
N ALA A 226 -12.08 -11.05 -5.63
CA ALA A 226 -11.27 -12.00 -4.87
C ALA A 226 -11.08 -13.32 -5.63
N THR A 227 -9.84 -13.81 -5.66
CA THR A 227 -9.45 -15.05 -6.39
C THR A 227 -8.98 -16.16 -5.47
N SER A 228 -8.63 -15.84 -4.21
CA SER A 228 -8.18 -16.82 -3.23
C SER A 228 -8.72 -16.56 -1.82
N PRO A 229 -8.91 -17.63 -1.00
CA PRO A 229 -9.30 -17.46 0.41
C PRO A 229 -8.27 -16.70 1.24
N ALA A 230 -6.99 -16.77 0.86
CA ALA A 230 -5.91 -16.09 1.55
C ALA A 230 -6.11 -14.56 1.56
N GLN A 231 -6.64 -13.99 0.47
CA GLN A 231 -6.88 -12.55 0.35
C GLN A 231 -7.89 -11.98 1.36
N VAL A 232 -8.82 -12.81 1.85
CA VAL A 232 -9.96 -12.33 2.64
C VAL A 232 -10.02 -12.90 4.06
N ARG A 233 -9.23 -13.94 4.37
CA ARG A 233 -9.29 -14.64 5.66
C ARG A 233 -9.05 -13.70 6.86
N ALA A 234 -8.09 -12.80 6.76
CA ALA A 234 -7.77 -11.83 7.81
C ALA A 234 -8.84 -10.73 8.01
N LEU A 235 -9.79 -10.61 7.07
CA LEU A 235 -10.88 -9.64 7.11
C LEU A 235 -12.15 -10.19 7.74
N VAL A 236 -12.20 -11.48 8.10
CA VAL A 236 -13.37 -12.11 8.71
C VAL A 236 -13.71 -11.36 10.01
N PRO A 237 -14.92 -10.77 10.11
CA PRO A 237 -15.26 -9.94 11.26
C PRO A 237 -15.45 -10.77 12.54
N SER A 238 -15.01 -10.21 13.66
CA SER A 238 -15.19 -10.79 14.99
C SER A 238 -16.42 -10.22 15.73
N THR A 239 -17.18 -9.32 15.09
CA THR A 239 -18.32 -8.62 15.67
C THR A 239 -19.60 -8.87 14.87
N PRO A 240 -20.79 -8.76 15.50
CA PRO A 240 -22.06 -8.97 14.82
C PRO A 240 -22.43 -7.84 13.84
N ASP A 241 -21.82 -6.69 13.94
CA ASP A 241 -22.25 -5.45 13.27
C ASP A 241 -21.51 -5.17 11.95
N VAL A 242 -20.54 -6.02 11.62
CA VAL A 242 -19.81 -5.93 10.34
C VAL A 242 -20.25 -7.04 9.39
N LEU A 243 -20.64 -6.65 8.18
CA LEU A 243 -20.87 -7.57 7.06
C LEU A 243 -19.68 -7.53 6.10
N LEU A 244 -19.02 -8.66 5.92
CA LEU A 244 -18.00 -8.86 4.88
C LEU A 244 -18.67 -9.49 3.65
N LEU A 245 -18.74 -8.73 2.56
CA LEU A 245 -19.23 -9.20 1.25
C LEU A 245 -18.04 -9.36 0.30
N VAL A 246 -17.80 -10.57 -0.15
CA VAL A 246 -16.71 -10.92 -1.07
C VAL A 246 -17.28 -11.29 -2.42
N VAL A 247 -16.96 -10.52 -3.45
CA VAL A 247 -17.29 -10.87 -4.84
C VAL A 247 -16.16 -11.74 -5.40
N VAL A 248 -16.50 -12.98 -5.71
CA VAL A 248 -15.56 -14.00 -6.13
C VAL A 248 -15.37 -13.97 -7.65
N SER A 249 -14.13 -13.91 -8.09
CA SER A 249 -13.74 -14.05 -9.49
C SER A 249 -12.94 -15.35 -9.66
N GLY A 250 -13.46 -16.27 -10.49
CA GLY A 250 -12.83 -17.58 -10.70
C GLY A 250 -13.46 -18.71 -9.91
N PRO A 251 -12.68 -19.72 -9.48
CA PRO A 251 -13.20 -20.90 -8.77
C PRO A 251 -13.76 -20.52 -7.39
N PRO A 252 -14.68 -21.34 -6.84
CA PRO A 252 -15.27 -21.11 -5.53
C PRO A 252 -14.22 -21.07 -4.42
N LEU A 253 -14.30 -20.04 -3.55
CA LEU A 253 -13.39 -19.91 -2.42
C LEU A 253 -13.77 -20.87 -1.28
N LEU A 254 -12.77 -21.53 -0.68
CA LEU A 254 -12.92 -22.38 0.49
C LEU A 254 -12.85 -21.51 1.76
N LEU A 255 -13.98 -20.91 2.11
CA LEU A 255 -14.15 -20.09 3.31
C LEU A 255 -15.52 -20.43 3.94
N GLU A 256 -15.58 -20.39 5.26
CA GLU A 256 -16.86 -20.50 5.99
C GLU A 256 -17.68 -19.22 5.81
N ALA A 257 -18.70 -19.29 4.98
CA ALA A 257 -19.50 -18.14 4.59
C ALA A 257 -20.84 -18.56 4.00
N GLU A 258 -21.80 -17.63 3.97
CA GLU A 258 -23.01 -17.79 3.17
C GLU A 258 -22.67 -17.66 1.67
N ARG A 259 -23.13 -18.59 0.86
CA ARG A 259 -22.86 -18.62 -0.58
C ARG A 259 -24.07 -18.16 -1.34
N VAL A 260 -23.91 -17.05 -2.08
CA VAL A 260 -24.97 -16.44 -2.87
C VAL A 260 -24.55 -16.44 -4.34
N ALA A 261 -25.33 -17.12 -5.18
CA ALA A 261 -25.08 -17.14 -6.60
C ALA A 261 -25.86 -16.04 -7.33
N VAL A 262 -25.21 -15.36 -8.25
CA VAL A 262 -25.83 -14.38 -9.16
C VAL A 262 -26.15 -15.09 -10.47
N PRO A 263 -27.42 -15.46 -10.71
CA PRO A 263 -27.83 -16.14 -11.94
C PRO A 263 -27.84 -15.17 -13.12
N PRO A 264 -27.76 -15.67 -14.36
CA PRO A 264 -28.04 -14.89 -15.55
C PRO A 264 -29.44 -14.25 -15.50
N LEU A 265 -29.59 -13.10 -16.16
CA LEU A 265 -30.87 -12.43 -16.27
C LEU A 265 -31.85 -13.28 -17.06
N THR A 266 -33.12 -13.39 -16.61
CA THR A 266 -34.17 -13.99 -17.40
C THR A 266 -34.50 -13.10 -18.59
N ASP A 267 -35.08 -13.66 -19.65
CA ASP A 267 -35.44 -12.92 -20.87
C ASP A 267 -36.26 -11.67 -20.60
N ARG A 268 -37.18 -11.72 -19.62
CA ARG A 268 -37.99 -10.56 -19.24
C ARG A 268 -37.11 -9.42 -18.74
N HIS A 269 -36.12 -9.72 -17.91
CA HIS A 269 -35.22 -8.74 -17.30
C HIS A 269 -34.11 -8.30 -18.27
N ALA A 270 -33.64 -9.22 -19.11
CA ALA A 270 -32.73 -8.90 -20.21
C ALA A 270 -33.36 -7.88 -21.18
N LYS A 271 -34.63 -8.10 -21.58
CA LYS A 271 -35.41 -7.14 -22.39
C LYS A 271 -35.54 -5.77 -21.72
N ARG A 272 -35.78 -5.76 -20.40
CA ARG A 272 -35.87 -4.51 -19.62
C ARG A 272 -34.53 -3.79 -19.58
N LEU A 273 -33.43 -4.51 -19.36
CA LEU A 273 -32.07 -3.94 -19.32
C LEU A 273 -31.74 -3.29 -20.69
N VAL A 274 -31.89 -4.04 -21.77
CA VAL A 274 -31.59 -3.54 -23.13
C VAL A 274 -32.40 -2.28 -23.45
N ARG A 275 -33.72 -2.26 -23.16
CA ARG A 275 -34.54 -1.09 -23.36
C ARG A 275 -34.15 0.11 -22.52
N LYS A 276 -33.77 -0.14 -21.26
CA LYS A 276 -33.33 0.92 -20.35
C LYS A 276 -32.03 1.55 -20.80
N VAL A 277 -31.05 0.74 -21.24
CA VAL A 277 -29.74 1.20 -21.71
C VAL A 277 -29.81 1.89 -23.07
N ALA A 278 -30.60 1.33 -24.02
CA ALA A 278 -30.71 1.90 -25.36
C ALA A 278 -31.56 3.18 -25.42
N GLY A 279 -32.47 3.38 -24.47
CA GLY A 279 -33.37 4.53 -24.45
C GLY A 279 -34.62 4.35 -25.34
N PRO A 280 -35.67 5.15 -25.08
CA PRO A 280 -36.95 5.08 -25.83
C PRO A 280 -36.80 5.50 -27.30
N GLU A 281 -35.86 6.38 -27.61
CA GLU A 281 -35.57 6.88 -28.95
C GLU A 281 -35.12 5.78 -29.92
N HIS A 282 -34.53 4.71 -29.39
CA HIS A 282 -34.06 3.56 -30.19
C HIS A 282 -35.02 2.36 -30.15
N ALA A 283 -36.27 2.52 -29.67
CA ALA A 283 -37.22 1.43 -29.43
C ALA A 283 -37.50 0.55 -30.68
N ALA A 284 -37.59 1.13 -31.89
CA ALA A 284 -37.78 0.41 -33.13
C ALA A 284 -36.59 -0.51 -33.45
N ARG A 285 -35.36 0.02 -33.31
CA ARG A 285 -34.11 -0.73 -33.53
C ARG A 285 -33.97 -1.86 -32.49
N VAL A 286 -34.24 -1.56 -31.24
CA VAL A 286 -34.27 -2.55 -30.16
C VAL A 286 -35.26 -3.66 -30.46
N LYS A 287 -36.48 -3.35 -30.87
CA LYS A 287 -37.52 -4.35 -31.23
C LYS A 287 -37.06 -5.29 -32.34
N ALA A 288 -36.43 -4.76 -33.38
CA ALA A 288 -35.94 -5.53 -34.52
C ALA A 288 -34.77 -6.47 -34.16
N ARG A 289 -33.83 -6.02 -33.32
CA ARG A 289 -32.59 -6.74 -33.02
C ARG A 289 -32.66 -7.60 -31.75
N LEU A 290 -33.65 -7.38 -30.89
CA LEU A 290 -33.77 -7.99 -29.55
C LEU A 290 -33.71 -9.52 -29.55
N PRO A 291 -34.38 -10.28 -30.47
CA PRO A 291 -34.30 -11.75 -30.47
C PRO A 291 -32.87 -12.26 -30.60
N GLY A 292 -32.09 -11.75 -31.53
CA GLY A 292 -30.70 -12.13 -31.75
C GLY A 292 -29.80 -11.70 -30.61
N VAL A 293 -30.06 -10.53 -29.98
CA VAL A 293 -29.32 -10.07 -28.79
C VAL A 293 -29.53 -11.03 -27.61
N LEU A 294 -30.77 -11.44 -27.35
CA LEU A 294 -31.09 -12.38 -26.26
C LEU A 294 -30.43 -13.75 -26.47
N GLU A 295 -30.47 -14.26 -27.69
CA GLU A 295 -29.84 -15.53 -28.05
C GLU A 295 -28.31 -15.49 -27.83
N ARG A 296 -27.62 -14.45 -28.32
CA ARG A 296 -26.15 -14.32 -28.15
C ARG A 296 -25.74 -14.07 -26.73
N CYS A 297 -26.45 -13.20 -25.99
CA CYS A 297 -26.06 -12.80 -24.64
C CYS A 297 -26.46 -13.81 -23.56
N ARG A 298 -27.44 -14.71 -23.80
CA ARG A 298 -27.87 -15.76 -22.84
C ARG A 298 -28.07 -15.25 -21.41
N GLY A 299 -28.64 -14.04 -21.26
CA GLY A 299 -28.85 -13.43 -19.94
C GLY A 299 -27.62 -12.85 -19.25
N ASN A 300 -26.46 -12.84 -19.90
CA ASN A 300 -25.24 -12.22 -19.36
C ASN A 300 -25.39 -10.69 -19.31
N ALA A 301 -25.31 -10.11 -18.11
CA ALA A 301 -25.59 -8.69 -17.90
C ALA A 301 -24.60 -7.77 -18.62
N PHE A 302 -23.32 -8.12 -18.64
CA PHE A 302 -22.27 -7.37 -19.34
C PHE A 302 -22.51 -7.39 -20.86
N ALA A 303 -22.73 -8.57 -21.42
CA ALA A 303 -22.98 -8.70 -22.86
C ALA A 303 -24.25 -7.97 -23.30
N LEU A 304 -25.35 -8.05 -22.53
CA LEU A 304 -26.58 -7.32 -22.76
C LEU A 304 -26.38 -5.80 -22.72
N HIS A 305 -25.58 -5.32 -21.75
CA HIS A 305 -25.29 -3.90 -21.62
C HIS A 305 -24.46 -3.39 -22.83
N ALA A 306 -23.42 -4.15 -23.20
CA ALA A 306 -22.58 -3.84 -24.36
C ALA A 306 -23.41 -3.81 -25.66
N GLU A 307 -24.18 -4.86 -25.94
CA GLU A 307 -25.06 -4.91 -27.11
C GLU A 307 -26.12 -3.78 -27.13
N ALA A 308 -26.68 -3.44 -25.97
CA ALA A 308 -27.65 -2.34 -25.86
C ALA A 308 -27.03 -0.98 -26.22
N ARG A 309 -25.78 -0.72 -25.77
CA ARG A 309 -25.03 0.48 -26.18
C ARG A 309 -24.76 0.52 -27.69
N LEU A 310 -24.48 -0.64 -28.30
CA LEU A 310 -24.28 -0.71 -29.74
C LEU A 310 -25.57 -0.38 -30.54
N LEU A 311 -26.73 -0.62 -29.92
CA LEU A 311 -28.02 -0.26 -30.56
C LEU A 311 -28.31 1.26 -30.59
N THR A 312 -27.60 2.06 -29.79
CA THR A 312 -27.74 3.52 -29.81
C THR A 312 -26.89 4.21 -30.87
N ARG A 313 -25.98 3.49 -31.51
CA ARG A 313 -25.12 4.02 -32.57
C ARG A 313 -25.66 3.69 -33.96
N ASP A 314 -25.41 4.58 -34.89
CA ASP A 314 -25.73 4.31 -36.30
C ASP A 314 -24.83 3.19 -36.85
N GLU A 315 -25.37 2.39 -37.76
CA GLU A 315 -24.56 1.37 -38.42
C GLU A 315 -23.50 2.06 -39.29
N PRO A 316 -22.24 1.60 -39.25
CA PRO A 316 -21.22 2.15 -40.13
C PRO A 316 -21.67 1.94 -41.59
N GLU A 317 -21.47 2.96 -42.44
CA GLU A 317 -21.84 2.94 -43.85
C GLU A 317 -21.23 1.76 -44.63
N HIS A 318 -20.12 1.25 -44.16
CA HIS A 318 -19.45 0.09 -44.72
C HIS A 318 -19.50 -1.07 -43.73
N THR A 319 -20.49 -1.95 -43.92
CA THR A 319 -20.50 -3.26 -43.28
C THR A 319 -19.52 -4.17 -44.03
N PRO A 320 -18.40 -4.60 -43.50
CA PRO A 320 -17.56 -5.60 -44.14
C PRO A 320 -18.39 -6.84 -44.41
N ALA A 321 -18.30 -7.37 -45.64
CA ALA A 321 -19.03 -8.58 -46.09
C ALA A 321 -18.67 -9.85 -45.30
N ASP A 322 -17.68 -9.80 -44.40
CA ASP A 322 -17.16 -10.93 -43.63
C ASP A 322 -17.89 -11.22 -42.30
N ARG A 323 -19.17 -10.87 -42.17
CA ARG A 323 -20.00 -11.26 -41.02
C ARG A 323 -20.42 -12.75 -41.00
N THR A 324 -19.84 -13.58 -41.84
CA THR A 324 -20.13 -15.00 -41.92
C THR A 324 -19.29 -15.86 -40.99
N GLY A 325 -18.35 -15.27 -40.20
CA GLY A 325 -17.60 -15.97 -39.17
C GLY A 325 -18.51 -16.45 -38.03
N ALA A 326 -18.29 -17.65 -37.53
CA ALA A 326 -19.00 -18.18 -36.37
C ALA A 326 -18.80 -17.29 -35.15
N TRP A 327 -19.89 -16.85 -34.52
CA TRP A 327 -19.83 -16.09 -33.26
C TRP A 327 -19.18 -16.93 -32.15
N PRO A 328 -18.36 -16.32 -31.30
CA PRO A 328 -17.78 -17.04 -30.15
C PRO A 328 -18.87 -17.65 -29.26
N ASP A 329 -18.69 -18.86 -28.80
CA ASP A 329 -19.70 -19.55 -27.96
C ASP A 329 -19.79 -19.01 -26.51
N HIS A 330 -18.97 -18.02 -26.13
CA HIS A 330 -19.01 -17.41 -24.83
C HIS A 330 -19.56 -15.98 -24.86
N PRO A 331 -20.61 -15.62 -24.07
CA PRO A 331 -21.29 -14.33 -24.14
C PRO A 331 -20.39 -13.10 -24.05
N VAL A 332 -19.36 -13.13 -23.20
CA VAL A 332 -18.41 -12.01 -23.06
C VAL A 332 -17.55 -11.87 -24.34
N ARG A 333 -17.05 -12.98 -24.87
CA ARG A 333 -16.28 -12.97 -26.15
C ARG A 333 -17.13 -12.47 -27.31
N THR A 334 -18.39 -12.86 -27.35
CA THR A 334 -19.37 -12.35 -28.32
C THR A 334 -19.55 -10.85 -28.20
N ALA A 335 -19.68 -10.32 -26.97
CA ALA A 335 -19.84 -8.89 -26.76
C ALA A 335 -18.57 -8.10 -27.16
N VAL A 336 -17.37 -8.62 -26.84
CA VAL A 336 -16.11 -8.01 -27.27
C VAL A 336 -16.00 -8.01 -28.81
N HIS A 337 -16.34 -9.12 -29.46
CA HIS A 337 -16.33 -9.20 -30.91
C HIS A 337 -17.31 -8.20 -31.53
N ALA A 338 -18.54 -8.12 -31.03
CA ALA A 338 -19.54 -7.15 -31.49
C ALA A 338 -19.07 -5.69 -31.31
N ALA A 339 -18.48 -5.37 -30.16
CA ALA A 339 -17.92 -4.05 -29.88
C ALA A 339 -16.73 -3.72 -30.79
N SER A 340 -15.84 -4.68 -31.05
CA SER A 340 -14.70 -4.53 -31.97
C SER A 340 -15.14 -4.22 -33.41
N LEU A 341 -16.25 -4.79 -33.88
CA LEU A 341 -16.82 -4.50 -35.18
C LEU A 341 -17.39 -3.08 -35.31
N ARG A 342 -17.57 -2.36 -34.22
CA ARG A 342 -18.17 -1.02 -34.16
C ARG A 342 -17.14 0.09 -33.93
N LEU A 343 -15.93 -0.28 -33.54
CA LEU A 343 -14.85 0.68 -33.46
C LEU A 343 -14.28 1.01 -34.85
N GLY A 344 -13.84 2.24 -34.99
CA GLY A 344 -12.97 2.61 -36.10
C GLY A 344 -11.64 1.82 -36.06
N PRO A 345 -10.97 1.63 -37.19
CA PRO A 345 -9.74 0.82 -37.27
C PRO A 345 -8.66 1.34 -36.36
N ASP A 346 -8.52 2.66 -36.16
CA ASP A 346 -7.54 3.28 -35.32
C ASP A 346 -7.83 3.02 -33.83
N ALA A 347 -9.08 3.13 -33.38
CA ALA A 347 -9.48 2.85 -32.01
C ALA A 347 -9.31 1.37 -31.65
N LEU A 348 -9.66 0.47 -32.57
CA LEU A 348 -9.47 -0.96 -32.38
C LEU A 348 -7.99 -1.33 -32.33
N ARG A 349 -7.16 -0.74 -33.20
CA ARG A 349 -5.70 -0.92 -33.19
C ARG A 349 -5.12 -0.44 -31.86
N LEU A 350 -5.48 0.75 -31.39
CA LEU A 350 -5.04 1.29 -30.11
C LEU A 350 -5.40 0.34 -28.95
N CYS A 351 -6.66 -0.09 -28.86
CA CYS A 351 -7.12 -1.02 -27.81
C CYS A 351 -6.36 -2.34 -27.81
N ARG A 352 -6.08 -2.92 -28.98
CA ARG A 352 -5.34 -4.17 -29.12
C ARG A 352 -3.88 -4.01 -28.66
N LEU A 353 -3.19 -2.93 -29.05
CA LEU A 353 -1.81 -2.69 -28.68
C LEU A 353 -1.64 -2.37 -27.19
N VAL A 354 -2.55 -1.57 -26.62
CA VAL A 354 -2.53 -1.26 -25.18
C VAL A 354 -2.82 -2.50 -24.33
N ALA A 355 -3.66 -3.43 -24.83
CA ALA A 355 -3.99 -4.65 -24.09
C ALA A 355 -2.81 -5.60 -23.86
N LEU A 356 -1.72 -5.48 -24.65
CA LEU A 356 -0.58 -6.42 -24.64
C LEU A 356 0.18 -6.45 -23.32
N GLY A 357 0.51 -5.29 -22.72
CA GLY A 357 1.34 -5.22 -21.52
C GLY A 357 0.62 -5.64 -20.24
N GLY A 358 -0.70 -5.73 -20.26
CA GLY A 358 -1.48 -6.07 -19.06
C GLY A 358 -1.47 -4.98 -17.98
N TRP A 359 -1.45 -3.73 -18.41
CA TRP A 359 -1.41 -2.56 -17.54
C TRP A 359 -2.63 -2.51 -16.62
N PRO A 360 -2.46 -2.34 -15.30
CA PRO A 360 -3.55 -2.17 -14.34
C PRO A 360 -4.48 -1.01 -14.66
N SER A 361 -3.92 0.08 -15.18
CA SER A 361 -4.68 1.23 -15.67
C SER A 361 -3.98 1.88 -16.86
N VAL A 362 -4.73 2.57 -17.69
CA VAL A 362 -4.25 3.18 -18.95
C VAL A 362 -4.56 4.67 -18.92
N SER A 363 -3.54 5.52 -19.07
CA SER A 363 -3.71 6.94 -19.36
C SER A 363 -3.68 7.19 -20.88
N ALA A 364 -4.12 8.38 -21.30
CA ALA A 364 -4.02 8.80 -22.68
C ALA A 364 -2.56 8.78 -23.18
N GLY A 365 -1.61 9.20 -22.34
CA GLY A 365 -0.18 9.18 -22.66
C GLY A 365 0.38 7.77 -22.91
N LEU A 366 0.02 6.78 -22.06
CA LEU A 366 0.44 5.39 -22.26
C LEU A 366 -0.19 4.79 -23.54
N ALA A 367 -1.45 5.09 -23.79
CA ALA A 367 -2.13 4.65 -25.00
C ALA A 367 -1.54 5.28 -26.28
N ALA A 368 -1.19 6.56 -26.20
CA ALA A 368 -0.50 7.31 -27.26
C ALA A 368 0.84 6.64 -27.61
N ALA A 369 1.64 6.30 -26.61
CA ALA A 369 2.91 5.60 -26.78
C ALA A 369 2.71 4.21 -27.42
N ALA A 370 1.74 3.41 -26.93
CA ALA A 370 1.46 2.09 -27.47
C ALA A 370 1.12 2.13 -28.97
N ALA A 371 0.23 3.04 -29.36
CA ALA A 371 -0.28 3.13 -30.72
C ALA A 371 0.56 4.01 -31.65
N ASP A 372 1.56 4.73 -31.12
CA ASP A 372 2.37 5.73 -31.83
C ASP A 372 1.50 6.84 -32.45
N VAL A 373 0.72 7.50 -31.60
CA VAL A 373 -0.17 8.59 -31.98
C VAL A 373 -0.07 9.75 -30.98
N HIS A 374 -0.61 10.92 -31.35
CA HIS A 374 -0.64 12.05 -30.43
C HIS A 374 -1.61 11.79 -29.25
N GLU A 375 -1.27 12.27 -28.03
CA GLU A 375 -2.03 12.01 -26.81
C GLU A 375 -3.51 12.44 -26.89
N ALA A 376 -3.80 13.60 -27.48
CA ALA A 376 -5.19 14.05 -27.70
C ALA A 376 -5.98 13.11 -28.63
N THR A 377 -5.32 12.47 -29.59
CA THR A 377 -5.91 11.44 -30.44
C THR A 377 -6.19 10.19 -29.65
N ALA A 378 -5.22 9.74 -28.84
CA ALA A 378 -5.38 8.58 -27.98
C ALA A 378 -6.54 8.75 -26.99
N ALA A 379 -6.67 9.92 -26.34
CA ALA A 379 -7.77 10.23 -25.44
C ALA A 379 -9.13 10.04 -26.11
N ARG A 380 -9.33 10.63 -27.30
CA ARG A 380 -10.56 10.47 -28.07
C ARG A 380 -10.85 9.01 -28.45
N LEU A 381 -9.81 8.25 -28.86
CA LEU A 381 -9.97 6.82 -29.22
C LEU A 381 -10.29 5.94 -28.01
N LEU A 382 -9.75 6.29 -26.82
CA LEU A 382 -10.10 5.63 -25.54
C LEU A 382 -11.55 5.90 -25.16
N ASP A 383 -12.04 7.14 -25.33
CA ASP A 383 -13.45 7.47 -25.09
C ASP A 383 -14.38 6.70 -26.04
N GLU A 384 -14.01 6.56 -27.33
CA GLU A 384 -14.74 5.70 -28.25
C GLU A 384 -14.82 4.24 -27.78
N ALA A 385 -13.73 3.73 -27.19
CA ALA A 385 -13.69 2.37 -26.63
C ALA A 385 -14.53 2.22 -25.35
N VAL A 386 -14.61 3.26 -24.51
CA VAL A 386 -15.52 3.32 -23.36
C VAL A 386 -16.97 3.28 -23.84
N ASP A 387 -17.30 4.02 -24.88
CA ASP A 387 -18.66 4.09 -25.44
C ASP A 387 -19.17 2.75 -25.95
N VAL A 388 -18.30 1.91 -26.50
CA VAL A 388 -18.69 0.55 -26.94
C VAL A 388 -18.53 -0.50 -25.80
N GLY A 389 -18.04 -0.11 -24.61
CA GLY A 389 -17.95 -0.96 -23.44
C GLY A 389 -16.74 -1.88 -23.41
N LEU A 390 -15.69 -1.59 -24.18
CA LEU A 390 -14.40 -2.31 -24.11
C LEU A 390 -13.53 -1.84 -22.95
N LEU A 391 -13.66 -0.57 -22.55
CA LEU A 391 -12.95 0.04 -21.43
C LEU A 391 -13.91 0.49 -20.34
N GLU A 392 -13.45 0.44 -19.11
CA GLU A 392 -14.07 1.05 -17.93
C GLU A 392 -13.34 2.36 -17.62
N PRO A 393 -14.05 3.50 -17.50
CA PRO A 393 -13.42 4.73 -17.04
C PRO A 393 -13.11 4.62 -15.53
N LEU A 394 -11.95 5.13 -15.14
CA LEU A 394 -11.49 5.28 -13.76
C LEU A 394 -11.40 6.78 -13.42
N PRO A 395 -11.23 7.14 -12.14
CA PRO A 395 -10.87 8.50 -11.76
C PRO A 395 -9.63 9.01 -12.51
N ASP A 396 -9.39 10.32 -12.50
CA ASP A 396 -8.20 10.98 -13.03
C ASP A 396 -7.92 10.73 -14.53
N LEU A 397 -8.99 10.63 -15.32
CA LEU A 397 -8.94 10.38 -16.78
C LEU A 397 -8.15 9.12 -17.14
N ARG A 398 -8.27 8.10 -16.32
CA ARG A 398 -7.68 6.79 -16.59
C ARG A 398 -8.74 5.78 -17.05
N TYR A 399 -8.29 4.69 -17.61
CA TYR A 399 -9.13 3.63 -18.18
C TYR A 399 -8.60 2.26 -17.77
N ARG A 400 -9.49 1.26 -17.76
CA ARG A 400 -9.12 -0.12 -17.46
C ARG A 400 -9.88 -1.09 -18.35
N PHE A 401 -9.17 -2.14 -18.78
CA PHE A 401 -9.80 -3.29 -19.41
C PHE A 401 -10.35 -4.27 -18.37
N ARG A 402 -11.49 -4.89 -18.66
CA ARG A 402 -11.84 -6.14 -17.98
C ARG A 402 -10.86 -7.24 -18.37
N PRO A 403 -10.51 -8.17 -17.49
CA PRO A 403 -9.51 -9.21 -17.78
C PRO A 403 -9.84 -10.02 -19.05
N GLU A 404 -11.11 -10.41 -19.26
CA GLU A 404 -11.55 -11.15 -20.42
C GLU A 404 -11.47 -10.35 -21.71
N VAL A 405 -11.82 -9.06 -21.65
CA VAL A 405 -11.73 -8.12 -22.80
C VAL A 405 -10.27 -7.95 -23.19
N ARG A 406 -9.39 -7.66 -22.20
CA ARG A 406 -7.96 -7.50 -22.42
C ARG A 406 -7.37 -8.72 -23.10
N ARG A 407 -7.63 -9.92 -22.56
CA ARG A 407 -7.10 -11.17 -23.09
C ARG A 407 -7.49 -11.38 -24.56
N GLN A 408 -8.75 -11.19 -24.92
CA GLN A 408 -9.22 -11.34 -26.29
C GLN A 408 -8.60 -10.33 -27.25
N LEU A 409 -8.44 -9.07 -26.83
CA LEU A 409 -7.79 -8.03 -27.64
C LEU A 409 -6.30 -8.32 -27.84
N ALA A 410 -5.60 -8.76 -26.80
CA ALA A 410 -4.18 -9.14 -26.89
C ALA A 410 -3.96 -10.37 -27.80
N GLU A 411 -4.80 -11.41 -27.67
CA GLU A 411 -4.76 -12.59 -28.55
C GLU A 411 -4.92 -12.20 -30.03
N THR A 412 -5.84 -11.28 -30.33
CA THR A 412 -6.08 -10.81 -31.70
C THR A 412 -4.98 -9.87 -32.20
N ALA A 413 -4.30 -9.12 -31.35
CA ALA A 413 -3.21 -8.21 -31.73
C ALA A 413 -2.06 -8.95 -32.39
N ALA A 414 -1.59 -10.04 -31.78
CA ALA A 414 -0.49 -10.83 -32.30
C ALA A 414 -0.79 -11.45 -33.67
N ALA A 415 -2.03 -11.91 -33.88
CA ALA A 415 -2.48 -12.46 -35.17
C ALA A 415 -2.59 -11.38 -36.27
N GLU A 416 -3.01 -10.16 -35.91
CA GLU A 416 -3.27 -9.07 -36.87
C GLU A 416 -2.00 -8.30 -37.24
N TYR A 417 -1.14 -7.98 -36.25
CA TYR A 417 0.00 -7.07 -36.45
C TYR A 417 1.35 -7.76 -36.45
N GLY A 418 1.40 -9.03 -36.08
CA GLY A 418 2.65 -9.80 -35.89
C GLY A 418 3.37 -9.48 -34.59
N LEU A 419 4.26 -10.39 -34.19
CA LEU A 419 4.98 -10.32 -32.92
C LEU A 419 5.91 -9.11 -32.80
N GLY A 420 6.57 -8.71 -33.89
CA GLY A 420 7.49 -7.56 -33.91
C GLY A 420 6.76 -6.26 -33.56
N ALA A 421 5.68 -5.94 -34.25
CA ALA A 421 4.88 -4.72 -33.99
C ALA A 421 4.27 -4.71 -32.58
N CYS A 422 3.91 -5.89 -32.06
CA CYS A 422 3.44 -6.03 -30.69
C CYS A 422 4.55 -5.75 -29.66
N ALA A 423 5.75 -6.29 -29.89
CA ALA A 423 6.93 -6.02 -29.05
C ALA A 423 7.34 -4.55 -29.08
N ASP A 424 7.30 -3.91 -30.26
CA ASP A 424 7.56 -2.47 -30.39
C ASP A 424 6.56 -1.61 -29.62
N ALA A 425 5.27 -1.98 -29.64
CA ALA A 425 4.25 -1.27 -28.89
C ALA A 425 4.48 -1.35 -27.39
N VAL A 426 4.81 -2.54 -26.87
CA VAL A 426 5.17 -2.72 -25.45
C VAL A 426 6.41 -1.93 -25.09
N THR A 427 7.44 -1.97 -25.95
CA THR A 427 8.68 -1.19 -25.74
C THR A 427 8.41 0.30 -25.63
N ARG A 428 7.58 0.88 -26.51
CA ARG A 428 7.22 2.30 -26.43
C ARG A 428 6.51 2.67 -25.13
N VAL A 429 5.63 1.78 -24.60
CA VAL A 429 4.99 2.02 -23.30
C VAL A 429 6.00 1.97 -22.16
N LEU A 430 6.94 1.03 -22.19
CA LEU A 430 8.02 0.95 -21.18
C LEU A 430 8.89 2.20 -21.19
N ASP A 431 9.28 2.68 -22.37
CA ASP A 431 10.09 3.89 -22.53
C ASP A 431 9.30 5.15 -22.07
N ALA A 432 8.01 5.23 -22.39
CA ALA A 432 7.14 6.32 -21.94
C ALA A 432 6.95 6.34 -20.40
N LEU A 433 6.76 5.17 -19.77
CA LEU A 433 6.71 5.06 -18.32
C LEU A 433 8.03 5.51 -17.69
N LEU A 434 9.15 5.04 -18.21
CA LEU A 434 10.46 5.42 -17.70
C LEU A 434 10.69 6.93 -17.80
N ALA A 435 10.35 7.53 -18.96
CA ALA A 435 10.43 8.97 -19.19
C ALA A 435 9.52 9.79 -18.27
N LEU A 436 8.40 9.22 -17.80
CA LEU A 436 7.49 9.84 -16.84
C LEU A 436 7.99 9.74 -15.40
N VAL A 437 8.42 8.53 -14.97
CA VAL A 437 8.65 8.29 -13.54
C VAL A 437 10.04 8.72 -13.05
N LEU A 438 11.07 8.76 -13.90
CA LEU A 438 12.40 9.22 -13.48
C LEU A 438 12.41 10.71 -13.10
N PRO A 439 11.88 11.65 -13.91
CA PRO A 439 11.75 13.04 -13.48
C PRO A 439 10.84 13.20 -12.27
N ALA A 440 9.76 12.42 -12.19
CA ALA A 440 8.85 12.45 -11.03
C ALA A 440 9.56 12.01 -9.74
N SER A 441 10.38 10.96 -9.80
CA SER A 441 11.20 10.50 -8.68
C SER A 441 12.16 11.59 -8.20
N ARG A 442 12.85 12.26 -9.13
CA ARG A 442 13.75 13.38 -8.82
C ARG A 442 13.00 14.58 -8.22
N ALA A 443 11.83 14.93 -8.78
CA ALA A 443 11.01 16.02 -8.27
C ALA A 443 10.44 15.72 -6.87
N ALA A 444 10.07 14.46 -6.59
CA ALA A 444 9.56 14.05 -5.29
C ALA A 444 10.62 14.09 -4.17
N LEU A 445 11.90 13.87 -4.50
CA LEU A 445 12.99 13.82 -3.52
C LEU A 445 14.29 14.41 -4.10
N PRO A 446 14.30 15.72 -4.39
CA PRO A 446 15.38 16.39 -5.12
C PRO A 446 16.72 16.40 -4.35
N GLU A 447 16.68 16.34 -3.03
CA GLU A 447 17.82 16.33 -2.15
C GLU A 447 18.53 14.97 -2.07
N SER A 448 17.91 13.91 -2.59
CA SER A 448 18.46 12.55 -2.50
C SER A 448 19.34 12.21 -3.70
N TRP A 449 20.56 11.82 -3.43
CA TRP A 449 21.46 11.26 -4.44
C TRP A 449 20.92 9.95 -5.05
N ARG A 450 20.05 9.23 -4.35
CA ARG A 450 19.44 7.98 -4.83
C ARG A 450 18.41 8.20 -5.95
N THR A 451 17.94 9.43 -6.14
CA THR A 451 17.03 9.84 -7.23
C THR A 451 17.77 10.51 -8.39
N GLU A 452 19.10 10.48 -8.41
CA GLU A 452 19.87 10.97 -9.56
C GLU A 452 19.56 10.12 -10.80
N VAL A 453 19.35 10.82 -11.91
CA VAL A 453 19.00 10.23 -13.21
C VAL A 453 20.24 10.21 -14.09
N PRO A 454 20.62 9.07 -14.67
CA PRO A 454 21.71 8.99 -15.62
C PRO A 454 21.56 9.96 -16.79
N GLU A 455 22.65 10.39 -17.37
CA GLU A 455 22.65 11.40 -18.43
C GLU A 455 21.85 10.95 -19.66
N GLU A 456 21.91 9.67 -19.99
CA GLU A 456 21.16 9.04 -21.08
C GLU A 456 19.64 9.10 -20.90
N HIS A 457 19.15 9.26 -19.65
CA HIS A 457 17.73 9.36 -19.30
C HIS A 457 17.31 10.78 -18.93
N ARG A 458 18.23 11.77 -18.99
CA ARG A 458 17.90 13.18 -18.77
C ARG A 458 17.20 13.76 -19.98
N THR A 459 15.89 13.64 -20.02
CA THR A 459 15.08 14.41 -20.98
C THR A 459 15.01 15.87 -20.55
N ALA A 460 14.89 16.80 -21.51
CA ALA A 460 14.69 18.22 -21.22
C ALA A 460 13.48 18.36 -20.31
N SER A 461 13.73 18.74 -19.07
CA SER A 461 12.82 18.63 -17.94
C SER A 461 11.53 19.43 -18.15
N ALA A 462 10.43 18.76 -18.38
CA ALA A 462 9.14 19.29 -17.97
C ALA A 462 9.13 19.36 -16.43
N SER A 463 8.86 20.51 -15.86
CA SER A 463 8.64 20.65 -14.40
C SER A 463 7.53 19.69 -13.99
N VAL A 464 7.81 18.74 -13.09
CA VAL A 464 6.81 17.84 -12.51
C VAL A 464 6.37 18.47 -11.18
N PRO A 465 5.19 19.10 -11.10
CA PRO A 465 4.80 19.88 -9.91
C PRO A 465 4.63 19.02 -8.65
N ASP A 466 4.12 17.79 -8.80
CA ASP A 466 3.93 16.81 -7.72
C ASP A 466 4.43 15.42 -8.17
N GLY A 467 5.74 15.23 -8.03
CA GLY A 467 6.36 13.96 -8.39
C GLY A 467 5.86 12.78 -7.58
N LEU A 468 5.49 12.99 -6.31
CA LEU A 468 4.99 11.93 -5.45
C LEU A 468 3.60 11.45 -5.90
N ALA A 469 2.71 12.37 -6.27
CA ALA A 469 1.39 12.03 -6.81
C ALA A 469 1.51 11.28 -8.14
N VAL A 470 2.41 11.68 -9.03
CA VAL A 470 2.66 10.96 -10.30
C VAL A 470 3.14 9.53 -10.03
N LEU A 471 4.12 9.35 -9.13
CA LEU A 471 4.60 8.01 -8.77
C LEU A 471 3.51 7.16 -8.13
N ALA A 472 2.67 7.74 -7.25
CA ALA A 472 1.57 7.03 -6.62
C ALA A 472 0.51 6.57 -7.64
N ALA A 473 0.18 7.42 -8.61
CA ALA A 473 -0.76 7.08 -9.70
C ALA A 473 -0.24 5.96 -10.61
N GLU A 474 1.09 5.86 -10.77
CA GLU A 474 1.72 4.89 -11.67
C GLU A 474 2.31 3.66 -10.96
N VAL A 475 2.29 3.58 -9.63
CA VAL A 475 2.98 2.50 -8.88
C VAL A 475 2.60 1.10 -9.37
N ALA A 476 1.32 0.84 -9.62
CA ALA A 476 0.85 -0.45 -10.11
C ALA A 476 1.33 -0.73 -11.55
N ASN A 477 1.33 0.29 -12.41
CA ASN A 477 1.85 0.18 -13.77
C ASN A 477 3.37 -0.03 -13.76
N VAL A 478 4.11 0.67 -12.91
CA VAL A 478 5.57 0.50 -12.77
C VAL A 478 5.90 -0.91 -12.29
N ALA A 479 5.18 -1.41 -11.28
CA ALA A 479 5.37 -2.77 -10.79
C ALA A 479 5.12 -3.82 -11.90
N ARG A 480 4.08 -3.63 -12.73
CA ARG A 480 3.85 -4.49 -13.89
C ARG A 480 4.93 -4.30 -14.96
N ALA A 481 5.35 -3.08 -15.21
CA ALA A 481 6.34 -2.76 -16.22
C ALA A 481 7.72 -3.37 -15.93
N VAL A 482 8.12 -3.52 -14.66
CA VAL A 482 9.35 -4.23 -14.28
C VAL A 482 9.32 -5.66 -14.81
N VAL A 483 8.23 -6.39 -14.58
CA VAL A 483 8.06 -7.78 -15.04
C VAL A 483 8.03 -7.83 -16.59
N VAL A 484 7.26 -6.96 -17.22
CA VAL A 484 7.16 -6.90 -18.70
C VAL A 484 8.50 -6.55 -19.33
N ALA A 485 9.25 -5.63 -18.76
CA ALA A 485 10.57 -5.25 -19.26
C ALA A 485 11.55 -6.43 -19.19
N GLU A 486 11.52 -7.22 -18.13
CA GLU A 486 12.29 -8.45 -17.98
C GLU A 486 11.88 -9.50 -19.04
N GLU A 487 10.57 -9.77 -19.20
CA GLU A 487 10.02 -10.67 -20.22
C GLU A 487 10.45 -10.29 -21.66
N HIS A 488 10.64 -8.99 -21.90
CA HIS A 488 11.10 -8.44 -23.20
C HIS A 488 12.61 -8.22 -23.30
N GLY A 489 13.42 -8.70 -22.34
CA GLY A 489 14.88 -8.55 -22.35
C GLY A 489 15.37 -7.11 -22.15
N ARG A 490 14.51 -6.21 -21.67
CA ARG A 490 14.79 -4.79 -21.40
C ARG A 490 15.28 -4.58 -19.96
N THR A 491 16.33 -5.31 -19.58
CA THR A 491 16.86 -5.33 -18.21
C THR A 491 17.12 -3.93 -17.65
N GLY A 492 17.84 -3.08 -18.36
CA GLY A 492 18.13 -1.72 -17.89
C GLY A 492 16.86 -0.92 -17.56
N THR A 493 15.83 -1.02 -18.41
CA THR A 493 14.52 -0.38 -18.17
C THR A 493 13.86 -0.92 -16.91
N ALA A 494 13.87 -2.25 -16.69
CA ALA A 494 13.30 -2.87 -15.49
C ALA A 494 13.96 -2.34 -14.20
N LEU A 495 15.30 -2.28 -14.18
CA LEU A 495 16.07 -1.82 -13.02
C LEU A 495 15.79 -0.34 -12.70
N TRP A 496 15.75 0.53 -13.70
CA TRP A 496 15.48 1.96 -13.49
C TRP A 496 14.04 2.24 -13.10
N LEU A 497 13.07 1.51 -13.65
CA LEU A 497 11.67 1.58 -13.21
C LEU A 497 11.54 1.25 -11.72
N ALA A 498 12.16 0.16 -11.25
CA ALA A 498 12.14 -0.22 -9.84
C ALA A 498 12.84 0.83 -8.95
N ARG A 499 14.00 1.34 -9.38
CA ARG A 499 14.74 2.40 -8.66
C ARG A 499 13.92 3.68 -8.50
N SER A 500 13.11 4.05 -9.49
CA SER A 500 12.28 5.26 -9.45
C SER A 500 11.27 5.30 -8.31
N LEU A 501 10.94 4.14 -7.71
CA LEU A 501 9.97 4.01 -6.63
C LEU A 501 10.50 4.41 -5.24
N TRP A 502 11.78 4.79 -5.11
CA TRP A 502 12.38 5.16 -3.83
C TRP A 502 11.61 6.25 -3.05
N PRO A 503 11.15 7.36 -3.66
CA PRO A 503 10.40 8.38 -2.92
C PRO A 503 9.07 7.87 -2.33
N LEU A 504 8.39 6.95 -3.01
CA LEU A 504 7.17 6.33 -2.49
C LEU A 504 7.42 5.50 -1.24
N GLN A 505 8.54 4.75 -1.21
CA GLN A 505 8.95 4.00 -0.03
C GLN A 505 9.22 4.94 1.15
N LEU A 506 10.00 5.99 0.90
CA LEU A 506 10.53 6.84 1.97
C LEU A 506 9.49 7.81 2.53
N LYS A 507 8.66 8.40 1.66
CA LYS A 507 7.72 9.48 2.03
C LYS A 507 6.27 9.06 2.17
N ALA A 508 5.85 7.99 1.50
CA ALA A 508 4.44 7.64 1.41
C ALA A 508 4.10 6.21 1.89
N GLY A 509 5.09 5.41 2.29
CA GLY A 509 4.86 4.08 2.87
C GLY A 509 4.21 3.07 1.92
N TYR A 510 4.52 3.12 0.63
CA TYR A 510 4.00 2.19 -0.40
C TYR A 510 4.81 0.88 -0.43
N TRP A 511 5.12 0.30 0.74
CA TRP A 511 6.04 -0.84 0.83
C TRP A 511 5.51 -2.11 0.16
N ASP A 512 4.23 -2.42 0.33
CA ASP A 512 3.64 -3.64 -0.24
C ASP A 512 3.47 -3.54 -1.76
N GLU A 513 3.15 -2.35 -2.26
CA GLU A 513 2.98 -2.10 -3.69
C GLU A 513 4.30 -2.15 -4.46
N VAL A 514 5.40 -1.66 -3.84
CA VAL A 514 6.72 -1.64 -4.49
C VAL A 514 7.52 -2.92 -4.30
N LEU A 515 7.23 -3.70 -3.24
CA LEU A 515 8.02 -4.88 -2.87
C LEU A 515 8.14 -5.93 -3.99
N PRO A 516 7.07 -6.28 -4.74
CA PRO A 516 7.19 -7.20 -5.86
C PRO A 516 8.19 -6.73 -6.91
N ALA A 517 8.06 -5.47 -7.36
CA ALA A 517 8.97 -4.87 -8.34
C ALA A 517 10.43 -4.87 -7.88
N LEU A 518 10.68 -4.55 -6.61
CA LEU A 518 12.03 -4.56 -6.04
C LEU A 518 12.63 -5.95 -5.96
N ARG A 519 11.85 -6.98 -5.65
CA ARG A 519 12.31 -8.37 -5.64
C ARG A 519 12.72 -8.84 -7.03
N ASP A 520 11.86 -8.59 -8.02
CA ASP A 520 12.12 -8.97 -9.40
C ASP A 520 13.33 -8.21 -9.94
N ALA A 521 13.42 -6.90 -9.72
CA ALA A 521 14.55 -6.10 -10.16
C ALA A 521 15.87 -6.48 -9.47
N ALA A 522 15.87 -6.76 -8.16
CA ALA A 522 17.08 -7.19 -7.46
C ALA A 522 17.57 -8.56 -7.98
N ARG A 523 16.67 -9.51 -8.17
CA ARG A 523 16.99 -10.81 -8.79
C ARG A 523 17.51 -10.62 -10.21
N CYS A 524 16.84 -9.81 -11.02
CA CYS A 524 17.26 -9.52 -12.40
C CYS A 524 18.65 -8.87 -12.44
N ALA A 525 18.97 -7.97 -11.50
CA ALA A 525 20.30 -7.37 -11.42
C ALA A 525 21.39 -8.39 -11.11
N GLU A 526 21.14 -9.37 -10.24
CA GLU A 526 22.07 -10.47 -9.95
C GLU A 526 22.28 -11.38 -11.15
N GLU A 527 21.19 -11.84 -11.79
CA GLU A 527 21.19 -12.78 -12.92
C GLU A 527 21.91 -12.20 -14.16
N THR A 528 21.68 -10.92 -14.42
CA THR A 528 22.25 -10.23 -15.60
C THR A 528 23.61 -9.59 -15.35
N ARG A 529 24.13 -9.67 -14.11
CA ARG A 529 25.35 -9.01 -13.67
C ARG A 529 25.35 -7.52 -14.01
N ALA A 530 24.28 -6.84 -13.56
CA ALA A 530 24.18 -5.39 -13.66
C ALA A 530 25.40 -4.73 -12.99
N ASP A 531 25.64 -3.45 -13.29
CA ASP A 531 26.68 -2.71 -12.61
C ASP A 531 26.45 -2.72 -11.09
N GLU A 532 27.54 -2.73 -10.33
CA GLU A 532 27.54 -2.92 -8.87
C GLU A 532 26.72 -1.82 -8.16
N ARG A 533 26.75 -0.57 -8.65
CA ARG A 533 26.00 0.54 -8.04
C ARG A 533 24.49 0.37 -8.20
N THR A 534 24.06 -0.10 -9.36
CA THR A 534 22.62 -0.37 -9.62
C THR A 534 22.15 -1.55 -8.79
N ALA A 535 22.92 -2.64 -8.73
CA ALA A 535 22.60 -3.80 -7.88
C ALA A 535 22.53 -3.40 -6.41
N ALA A 536 23.53 -2.65 -5.92
CA ALA A 536 23.56 -2.14 -4.55
C ALA A 536 22.33 -1.30 -4.20
N ALA A 537 21.95 -0.36 -5.08
CA ALA A 537 20.81 0.50 -4.87
C ALA A 537 19.49 -0.29 -4.75
N LEU A 538 19.29 -1.30 -5.61
CA LEU A 538 18.12 -2.16 -5.59
C LEU A 538 18.07 -3.03 -4.31
N HIS A 539 19.20 -3.62 -3.92
CA HIS A 539 19.28 -4.38 -2.66
C HIS A 539 19.07 -3.50 -1.43
N PHE A 540 19.53 -2.26 -1.44
CA PHE A 540 19.28 -1.29 -0.39
C PHE A 540 17.77 -0.95 -0.27
N GLN A 541 17.12 -0.64 -1.40
CA GLN A 541 15.69 -0.36 -1.45
C GLN A 541 14.87 -1.57 -0.99
N LEU A 542 15.24 -2.78 -1.45
CA LEU A 542 14.62 -4.03 -1.04
C LEU A 542 14.78 -4.26 0.47
N ALA A 543 15.99 -4.05 1.01
CA ALA A 543 16.26 -4.18 2.44
C ALA A 543 15.43 -3.24 3.29
N HIS A 544 15.35 -1.96 2.88
CA HIS A 544 14.52 -0.96 3.54
C HIS A 544 13.03 -1.38 3.54
N CYS A 545 12.49 -1.77 2.39
CA CYS A 545 11.10 -2.20 2.25
C CYS A 545 10.79 -3.45 3.11
N LEU A 546 11.67 -4.44 3.11
CA LEU A 546 11.55 -5.65 3.92
C LEU A 546 11.62 -5.34 5.42
N GLY A 547 12.46 -4.38 5.83
CA GLY A 547 12.57 -3.91 7.20
C GLY A 547 11.28 -3.25 7.68
N GLU A 548 10.70 -2.34 6.89
CA GLU A 548 9.44 -1.66 7.22
C GLU A 548 8.25 -2.65 7.30
N THR A 549 8.30 -3.75 6.55
CA THR A 549 7.28 -4.82 6.59
C THR A 549 7.58 -5.93 7.60
N GLY A 550 8.59 -5.74 8.49
CA GLY A 550 8.92 -6.68 9.56
C GLY A 550 9.59 -7.99 9.12
N ARG A 551 10.07 -8.07 7.88
CA ARG A 551 10.74 -9.25 7.32
C ARG A 551 12.24 -9.21 7.58
N TRP A 552 12.62 -9.12 8.87
CA TRP A 552 13.95 -8.77 9.38
C TRP A 552 15.11 -9.57 8.79
N GLU A 553 14.96 -10.91 8.71
CA GLU A 553 16.00 -11.80 8.18
C GLU A 553 16.26 -11.54 6.69
N GLN A 554 15.20 -11.31 5.93
CA GLN A 554 15.32 -11.01 4.49
C GLN A 554 15.91 -9.60 4.31
N ALA A 555 15.48 -8.63 5.11
CA ALA A 555 16.02 -7.28 5.11
C ALA A 555 17.52 -7.27 5.39
N ALA A 556 17.97 -7.98 6.43
CA ALA A 556 19.39 -8.06 6.78
C ALA A 556 20.23 -8.75 5.67
N ARG A 557 19.69 -9.77 4.98
CA ARG A 557 20.37 -10.38 3.83
C ARG A 557 20.52 -9.37 2.69
N ALA A 558 19.44 -8.71 2.28
CA ALA A 558 19.48 -7.71 1.23
C ALA A 558 20.40 -6.54 1.56
N ALA A 559 20.42 -6.05 2.81
CA ALA A 559 21.33 -5.00 3.24
C ALA A 559 22.81 -5.43 3.17
N ARG A 560 23.14 -6.68 3.53
CA ARG A 560 24.51 -7.22 3.35
C ARG A 560 24.91 -7.32 1.88
N SER A 561 23.97 -7.74 1.00
CA SER A 561 24.22 -7.70 -0.45
C SER A 561 24.52 -6.27 -0.92
N ALA A 562 23.73 -5.28 -0.46
CA ALA A 562 23.99 -3.88 -0.78
C ALA A 562 25.39 -3.44 -0.35
N VAL A 563 25.83 -3.75 0.88
CA VAL A 563 27.19 -3.45 1.36
C VAL A 563 28.25 -4.09 0.47
N THR A 564 28.05 -5.35 0.07
CA THR A 564 29.00 -6.08 -0.79
C THR A 564 29.15 -5.42 -2.15
N TYR A 565 28.04 -5.05 -2.79
CA TYR A 565 28.06 -4.38 -4.10
C TYR A 565 28.61 -2.96 -4.02
N GLU A 566 28.30 -2.19 -2.96
CA GLU A 566 28.84 -0.83 -2.78
C GLU A 566 30.38 -0.86 -2.58
N ARG A 567 30.90 -1.84 -1.85
CA ARG A 567 32.33 -2.07 -1.70
C ARG A 567 33.00 -2.44 -3.03
N ALA A 568 32.39 -3.32 -3.80
CA ALA A 568 32.89 -3.70 -5.12
C ALA A 568 32.90 -2.50 -6.09
N ALA A 569 31.92 -1.62 -5.97
CA ALA A 569 31.84 -0.37 -6.74
C ALA A 569 32.80 0.74 -6.25
N GLY A 570 33.49 0.55 -5.12
CA GLY A 570 34.31 1.60 -4.51
C GLY A 570 33.51 2.83 -4.06
N HIS A 571 32.21 2.67 -3.78
CA HIS A 571 31.29 3.76 -3.48
C HIS A 571 31.09 3.91 -1.98
N ALA A 572 32.01 4.61 -1.31
CA ALA A 572 32.06 4.76 0.14
C ALA A 572 30.76 5.32 0.76
N ARG A 573 30.14 6.32 0.12
CA ARG A 573 28.86 6.88 0.59
C ARG A 573 27.73 5.84 0.62
N GLY A 574 27.64 5.03 -0.43
CA GLY A 574 26.65 3.95 -0.52
C GLY A 574 26.94 2.85 0.50
N GLU A 575 28.20 2.45 0.66
CA GLU A 575 28.63 1.47 1.66
C GLU A 575 28.24 1.91 3.07
N ALA A 576 28.60 3.13 3.47
CA ALA A 576 28.25 3.67 4.78
C ALA A 576 26.74 3.69 5.02
N SER A 577 25.97 4.12 4.02
CA SER A 577 24.48 4.13 4.09
C SER A 577 23.89 2.71 4.21
N ALA A 578 24.46 1.71 3.54
CA ALA A 578 24.00 0.33 3.64
C ALA A 578 24.36 -0.31 5.01
N VAL A 579 25.55 0.01 5.57
CA VAL A 579 25.93 -0.38 6.92
C VAL A 579 25.05 0.31 7.97
N GLU A 580 24.74 1.60 7.80
CA GLU A 580 23.79 2.33 8.64
C GLU A 580 22.40 1.65 8.65
N LEU A 581 21.91 1.18 7.50
CA LEU A 581 20.65 0.44 7.41
C LEU A 581 20.71 -0.86 8.21
N LEU A 582 21.82 -1.61 8.19
CA LEU A 582 22.01 -2.78 9.07
C LEU A 582 21.89 -2.39 10.55
N GLY A 583 22.49 -1.28 10.95
CA GLY A 583 22.37 -0.74 12.30
C GLY A 583 20.92 -0.40 12.67
N LEU A 584 20.17 0.21 11.77
CA LEU A 584 18.74 0.53 11.97
C LEU A 584 17.88 -0.74 12.11
N LEU A 585 18.17 -1.79 11.34
CA LEU A 585 17.48 -3.08 11.46
C LEU A 585 17.74 -3.72 12.84
N SER A 586 18.99 -3.71 13.30
CA SER A 586 19.36 -4.20 14.63
C SER A 586 18.72 -3.37 15.75
N LEU A 587 18.69 -2.03 15.60
CA LEU A 587 18.06 -1.11 16.54
C LEU A 587 16.57 -1.42 16.75
N ASN A 588 15.84 -1.68 15.67
CA ASN A 588 14.42 -2.03 15.70
C ASN A 588 14.14 -3.40 16.33
N ARG A 589 15.16 -4.27 16.40
CA ARG A 589 15.12 -5.60 17.05
C ARG A 589 15.60 -5.60 18.49
N TRP A 590 15.93 -4.42 19.04
CA TRP A 590 16.50 -4.24 20.39
C TRP A 590 17.88 -4.89 20.56
N GLU A 591 18.62 -5.08 19.49
CA GLU A 591 20.01 -5.53 19.45
C GLU A 591 20.91 -4.30 19.48
N TYR A 592 20.95 -3.64 20.64
CA TYR A 592 21.49 -2.29 20.77
C TYR A 592 23.02 -2.22 20.63
N GLU A 593 23.75 -3.19 21.18
CA GLU A 593 25.19 -3.32 21.02
C GLU A 593 25.56 -3.51 19.53
N GLU A 594 24.88 -4.42 18.83
CA GLU A 594 25.09 -4.65 17.41
C GLU A 594 24.74 -3.40 16.59
N ALA A 595 23.63 -2.74 16.92
CA ALA A 595 23.23 -1.49 16.27
C ALA A 595 24.31 -0.42 16.43
N TYR A 596 24.83 -0.21 17.64
CA TYR A 596 25.89 0.75 17.91
C TYR A 596 27.17 0.41 17.15
N ALA A 597 27.57 -0.87 17.11
CA ALA A 597 28.73 -1.32 16.36
C ALA A 597 28.60 -1.03 14.85
N ARG A 598 27.41 -1.26 14.25
CA ARG A 598 27.13 -0.93 12.86
C ARG A 598 27.17 0.57 12.60
N PHE A 599 26.63 1.38 13.50
CA PHE A 599 26.70 2.85 13.35
C PHE A 599 28.14 3.36 13.47
N ALA A 600 28.97 2.77 14.33
CA ALA A 600 30.39 3.09 14.42
C ALA A 600 31.16 2.67 13.16
N GLU A 601 30.84 1.50 12.56
CA GLU A 601 31.37 1.06 11.27
C GLU A 601 30.99 2.05 10.15
N ALA A 602 29.70 2.44 10.05
CA ALA A 602 29.22 3.42 9.08
C ALA A 602 29.91 4.78 9.24
N GLU A 603 30.08 5.24 10.49
CA GLU A 603 30.79 6.48 10.81
C GLU A 603 32.23 6.45 10.32
N ALA A 604 32.94 5.33 10.53
CA ALA A 604 34.32 5.19 10.06
C ALA A 604 34.42 5.26 8.54
N VAL A 605 33.51 4.63 7.82
CA VAL A 605 33.44 4.71 6.34
C VAL A 605 33.14 6.13 5.89
N TYR A 606 32.15 6.81 6.50
CA TYR A 606 31.83 8.22 6.18
C TYR A 606 33.02 9.14 6.39
N ARG A 607 33.75 9.01 7.51
CA ARG A 607 34.93 9.83 7.81
C ARG A 607 36.12 9.55 6.87
N GLY A 608 36.12 8.42 6.18
CA GLY A 608 37.09 8.10 5.14
C GLY A 608 36.87 8.85 3.82
N ILE A 609 35.71 9.49 3.62
CA ILE A 609 35.40 10.25 2.39
C ILE A 609 36.21 11.55 2.40
N GLY A 610 37.11 11.69 1.43
CA GLY A 610 37.99 12.84 1.28
C GLY A 610 37.31 14.10 0.73
N PRO A 611 37.88 15.28 0.92
CA PRO A 611 37.40 16.49 0.30
C PRO A 611 37.44 16.38 -1.23
N GLY A 612 36.28 16.58 -1.89
CA GLY A 612 36.15 16.47 -3.37
C GLY A 612 35.72 15.08 -3.86
N GLU A 613 35.64 14.08 -2.98
CA GLU A 613 35.03 12.80 -3.31
C GLU A 613 33.51 12.86 -3.31
N GLU A 614 32.87 11.90 -3.98
CA GLU A 614 31.42 11.79 -4.01
C GLU A 614 30.85 11.62 -2.60
N GLY A 615 29.93 12.51 -2.20
CA GLY A 615 29.32 12.50 -0.86
C GLY A 615 29.97 13.46 0.15
N ALA A 616 31.14 14.07 -0.15
CA ALA A 616 31.81 15.01 0.75
C ALA A 616 30.93 16.18 1.19
N ALA A 617 30.09 16.71 0.29
CA ALA A 617 29.17 17.82 0.60
C ALA A 617 28.07 17.43 1.62
N ASP A 618 27.67 16.17 1.66
CA ASP A 618 26.60 15.64 2.50
C ASP A 618 27.13 15.02 3.82
N LEU A 619 28.43 14.87 3.91
CA LEU A 619 29.12 14.21 5.02
C LEU A 619 28.74 14.79 6.41
N PRO A 620 28.70 16.13 6.63
CA PRO A 620 28.32 16.66 7.94
C PRO A 620 26.90 16.26 8.37
N ARG A 621 25.98 16.21 7.41
CA ARG A 621 24.60 15.76 7.65
C ARG A 621 24.53 14.27 7.96
N ALA A 622 25.24 13.45 7.21
CA ALA A 622 25.30 12.01 7.40
C ALA A 622 25.84 11.68 8.80
N LEU A 623 26.92 12.33 9.23
CA LEU A 623 27.50 12.16 10.56
C LEU A 623 26.53 12.57 11.67
N ALA A 624 25.77 13.67 11.53
CA ALA A 624 24.78 14.08 12.51
C ALA A 624 23.63 13.06 12.64
N LEU A 625 23.21 12.42 11.52
CA LEU A 625 22.24 11.33 11.56
C LEU A 625 22.81 10.10 12.27
N ILE A 626 24.06 9.73 12.01
CA ILE A 626 24.75 8.64 12.71
C ILE A 626 24.83 8.92 14.23
N GLU A 627 25.20 10.13 14.63
CA GLU A 627 25.22 10.52 16.06
C GLU A 627 23.83 10.39 16.71
N ARG A 628 22.77 10.78 16.01
CA ARG A 628 21.40 10.54 16.47
C ARG A 628 21.13 9.05 16.66
N HIS A 629 21.51 8.20 15.70
CA HIS A 629 21.29 6.76 15.77
C HIS A 629 22.12 6.08 16.85
N GLN A 630 23.37 6.49 17.04
CA GLN A 630 24.23 6.06 18.15
C GLN A 630 23.61 6.45 19.50
N GLY A 631 23.08 7.68 19.62
CA GLY A 631 22.38 8.13 20.83
C GLY A 631 21.18 7.21 21.16
N ARG A 632 20.39 6.84 20.17
CA ARG A 632 19.26 5.91 20.33
C ARG A 632 19.73 4.52 20.80
N ALA A 633 20.81 3.98 20.23
CA ALA A 633 21.37 2.70 20.62
C ALA A 633 21.91 2.76 22.06
N LEU A 634 22.67 3.80 22.42
CA LEU A 634 23.19 4.02 23.76
C LEU A 634 22.09 4.14 24.83
N ARG A 635 20.98 4.80 24.49
CA ARG A 635 19.79 4.81 25.35
C ARG A 635 19.27 3.39 25.59
N GLY A 636 19.12 2.61 24.53
CA GLY A 636 18.72 1.20 24.62
C GLY A 636 19.65 0.35 25.47
N MET A 637 20.96 0.60 25.38
CA MET A 637 21.99 -0.04 26.23
C MET A 637 21.96 0.42 27.69
N GLY A 638 21.25 1.51 28.05
CA GLY A 638 21.20 2.09 29.36
C GLY A 638 22.42 2.95 29.73
N ARG A 639 22.96 3.62 28.71
CA ARG A 639 24.07 4.57 28.81
C ARG A 639 23.57 6.01 28.55
N PRO A 640 22.70 6.57 29.43
CA PRO A 640 22.00 7.81 29.17
C PRO A 640 22.89 9.02 28.99
N ASP A 641 24.01 9.11 29.75
CA ASP A 641 24.92 10.24 29.64
C ASP A 641 25.65 10.30 28.30
N GLU A 642 26.00 9.15 27.76
CA GLU A 642 26.64 9.07 26.45
C GLU A 642 25.59 9.30 25.31
N SER A 643 24.42 8.72 25.49
CA SER A 643 23.25 8.99 24.59
C SER A 643 22.98 10.49 24.52
N ARG A 644 22.88 11.16 25.67
CA ARG A 644 22.63 12.59 25.73
C ARG A 644 23.69 13.38 24.93
N ARG A 645 24.98 13.11 25.13
CA ARG A 645 26.06 13.81 24.40
C ARG A 645 25.96 13.63 22.87
N CYS A 646 25.63 12.44 22.38
CA CYS A 646 25.44 12.19 20.96
C CYS A 646 24.24 12.96 20.43
N LEU A 647 23.11 12.93 21.16
CA LEU A 647 21.89 13.59 20.73
C LEU A 647 21.97 15.12 20.79
N GLU A 648 22.67 15.68 21.77
CA GLU A 648 22.94 17.13 21.84
C GLU A 648 23.74 17.60 20.62
N ARG A 649 24.77 16.88 20.18
CA ARG A 649 25.52 17.22 18.95
C ARG A 649 24.63 17.15 17.70
N ALA A 650 23.78 16.14 17.60
CA ALA A 650 22.83 16.04 16.50
C ALA A 650 21.81 17.19 16.51
N VAL A 651 21.28 17.56 17.68
CA VAL A 651 20.39 18.71 17.88
C VAL A 651 21.08 20.01 17.45
N ASP A 652 22.30 20.25 17.92
CA ASP A 652 23.08 21.46 17.59
C ASP A 652 23.32 21.59 16.08
N PHE A 653 23.63 20.48 15.42
CA PHE A 653 23.81 20.46 13.96
C PHE A 653 22.52 20.87 13.22
N PHE A 654 21.38 20.27 13.58
CA PHE A 654 20.11 20.55 12.91
C PHE A 654 19.52 21.90 13.30
N ALA A 655 19.78 22.42 14.48
CA ALA A 655 19.33 23.76 14.92
C ALA A 655 19.78 24.87 13.97
N GLY A 656 21.00 24.77 13.42
CA GLY A 656 21.53 25.72 12.44
C GLY A 656 20.91 25.62 11.03
N ARG A 657 20.01 24.65 10.77
CA ARG A 657 19.51 24.32 9.44
C ARG A 657 17.99 24.26 9.31
N THR A 658 17.27 24.69 10.31
CA THR A 658 15.79 24.65 10.38
C THR A 658 15.05 25.40 9.27
N GLY A 659 15.72 26.26 8.50
CA GLY A 659 15.13 26.98 7.36
C GLY A 659 14.74 26.07 6.18
N ALA A 660 15.27 24.85 6.10
CA ALA A 660 14.88 23.84 5.12
C ALA A 660 13.87 22.85 5.76
N PRO A 661 12.67 22.66 5.20
CA PRO A 661 11.64 21.79 5.80
C PRO A 661 12.10 20.37 6.18
N PRO A 662 12.90 19.64 5.38
CA PRO A 662 13.41 18.34 5.78
C PRO A 662 14.30 18.38 7.02
N GLU A 663 15.10 19.43 7.19
CA GLU A 663 16.01 19.59 8.31
C GLU A 663 15.29 20.03 9.58
N ALA A 664 14.22 20.82 9.48
CA ALA A 664 13.34 21.14 10.60
C ALA A 664 12.71 19.88 11.20
N TYR A 665 12.31 18.92 10.34
CA TYR A 665 11.78 17.66 10.81
C TYR A 665 12.87 16.77 11.46
N ASN A 666 14.08 16.72 10.90
CA ASN A 666 15.21 16.02 11.52
C ASN A 666 15.58 16.62 12.87
N HIS A 667 15.51 17.96 13.01
CA HIS A 667 15.71 18.64 14.30
C HIS A 667 14.64 18.21 15.32
N ALA A 668 13.36 18.21 14.94
CA ALA A 668 12.27 17.76 15.81
C ALA A 668 12.47 16.30 16.26
N ARG A 669 12.94 15.41 15.37
CA ARG A 669 13.25 14.02 15.68
C ARG A 669 14.40 13.89 16.69
N ALA A 670 15.48 14.66 16.50
CA ALA A 670 16.63 14.66 17.43
C ALA A 670 16.23 15.19 18.82
N LEU A 671 15.41 16.25 18.88
CA LEU A 671 14.85 16.77 20.13
C LEU A 671 13.94 15.76 20.84
N THR A 672 13.14 15.00 20.08
CA THR A 672 12.29 13.95 20.63
C THR A 672 13.13 12.84 21.27
N ASP A 673 14.17 12.34 20.57
CA ASP A 673 15.07 11.32 21.10
C ASP A 673 15.84 11.81 22.34
N LEU A 674 16.24 13.09 22.35
CA LEU A 674 16.89 13.73 23.51
C LEU A 674 15.93 13.86 24.69
N ALA A 675 14.69 14.28 24.46
CA ALA A 675 13.66 14.37 25.50
C ALA A 675 13.39 13.01 26.17
N GLU A 676 13.31 11.94 25.39
CA GLU A 676 13.17 10.59 25.92
C GLU A 676 14.38 10.16 26.76
N THR A 677 15.59 10.45 26.28
CA THR A 677 16.83 10.15 27.01
C THR A 677 16.90 10.89 28.35
N LEU A 678 16.54 12.18 28.34
CA LEU A 678 16.50 13.00 29.56
C LEU A 678 15.47 12.48 30.57
N HIS A 679 14.26 12.17 30.08
CA HIS A 679 13.20 11.60 30.91
C HIS A 679 13.62 10.27 31.54
N GLU A 680 14.26 9.37 30.78
CA GLU A 680 14.78 8.09 31.29
C GLU A 680 15.93 8.27 32.29
N ALA A 681 16.71 9.32 32.13
CA ALA A 681 17.77 9.71 33.11
C ALA A 681 17.21 10.38 34.38
N GLY A 682 15.90 10.69 34.43
CA GLY A 682 15.25 11.34 35.57
C GLY A 682 15.14 12.86 35.45
N ASP A 683 15.66 13.47 34.40
CA ASP A 683 15.58 14.92 34.14
C ASP A 683 14.34 15.24 33.29
N SER A 684 13.15 15.02 33.89
CA SER A 684 11.87 15.28 33.21
C SER A 684 11.60 16.76 32.98
N ALA A 685 12.18 17.65 33.80
CA ALA A 685 12.02 19.09 33.63
C ALA A 685 12.67 19.58 32.32
N THR A 686 13.91 19.19 32.06
CA THR A 686 14.60 19.53 30.82
C THR A 686 13.94 18.81 29.62
N ALA A 687 13.46 17.58 29.79
CA ALA A 687 12.72 16.86 28.75
C ALA A 687 11.48 17.65 28.27
N LEU A 688 10.70 18.26 29.18
CA LEU A 688 9.54 19.10 28.84
C LEU A 688 9.90 20.31 27.97
N VAL A 689 11.07 20.91 28.21
CA VAL A 689 11.57 22.01 27.36
C VAL A 689 11.83 21.49 25.94
N ARG A 690 12.54 20.37 25.79
CA ARG A 690 12.87 19.76 24.48
C ARG A 690 11.63 19.32 23.72
N ILE A 691 10.60 18.83 24.42
CA ILE A 691 9.30 18.52 23.81
C ILE A 691 8.66 19.76 23.21
N THR A 692 8.66 20.89 23.94
CA THR A 692 8.08 22.14 23.47
C THR A 692 8.80 22.67 22.22
N GLU A 693 10.14 22.58 22.20
CA GLU A 693 10.94 22.94 21.04
C GLU A 693 10.62 22.05 19.81
N ALA A 694 10.49 20.74 20.02
CA ALA A 694 10.12 19.80 18.94
C ALA A 694 8.74 20.09 18.36
N GLU A 695 7.74 20.36 19.21
CA GLU A 695 6.36 20.65 18.78
C GLU A 695 6.27 21.88 17.86
N VAL A 696 7.09 22.91 18.08
CA VAL A 696 7.15 24.12 17.25
C VAL A 696 7.65 23.81 15.83
N LEU A 697 8.55 22.85 15.69
CA LEU A 697 9.17 22.48 14.41
C LEU A 697 8.31 21.54 13.56
N LEU A 698 7.31 20.89 14.16
CA LEU A 698 6.50 19.90 13.46
C LEU A 698 5.41 20.55 12.58
N PRO A 699 5.31 20.16 11.29
CA PRO A 699 4.22 20.62 10.43
C PRO A 699 2.87 20.06 10.90
N ALA A 700 1.78 20.68 10.46
CA ALA A 700 0.42 20.24 10.79
C ALA A 700 0.14 18.80 10.36
N SER A 701 0.74 18.37 9.24
CA SER A 701 0.63 17.00 8.72
C SER A 701 1.31 15.93 9.60
N ALA A 702 2.19 16.32 10.54
CA ALA A 702 2.84 15.40 11.46
C ALA A 702 1.97 15.09 12.70
N ALA A 703 0.67 14.91 12.52
CA ALA A 703 -0.29 14.64 13.60
C ALA A 703 0.11 13.44 14.49
N PRO A 704 0.58 12.29 13.98
CA PRO A 704 1.03 11.18 14.82
C PRO A 704 2.21 11.56 15.71
N HIS A 705 3.19 12.32 15.20
CA HIS A 705 4.34 12.78 16.00
C HIS A 705 3.91 13.74 17.12
N ARG A 706 2.98 14.64 16.84
CA ARG A 706 2.40 15.53 17.87
C ARG A 706 1.68 14.73 18.96
N ALA A 707 0.89 13.72 18.57
CA ALA A 707 0.21 12.83 19.52
C ALA A 707 1.20 12.08 20.41
N TYR A 708 2.30 11.60 19.82
CA TYR A 708 3.40 10.96 20.57
C TYR A 708 4.04 11.91 21.59
N LEU A 709 4.41 13.13 21.16
CA LEU A 709 4.97 14.14 22.06
C LEU A 709 4.00 14.52 23.18
N ALA A 710 2.71 14.61 22.90
CA ALA A 710 1.70 14.82 23.94
C ALA A 710 1.68 13.68 24.97
N GLY A 711 1.83 12.42 24.53
CA GLY A 711 1.99 11.27 25.42
C GLY A 711 3.27 11.35 26.26
N LEU A 712 4.40 11.69 25.63
CA LEU A 712 5.68 11.87 26.32
C LEU A 712 5.60 13.01 27.35
N ARG A 713 4.98 14.14 26.99
CA ARG A 713 4.73 15.27 27.88
C ARG A 713 3.96 14.85 29.14
N ARG A 714 2.89 14.06 29.00
CA ARG A 714 2.13 13.54 30.16
C ARG A 714 3.03 12.68 31.07
N ARG A 715 3.86 11.80 30.48
CA ARG A 715 4.81 10.97 31.26
C ARG A 715 5.83 11.80 32.03
N CYS A 716 6.38 12.85 31.39
CA CYS A 716 7.34 13.75 32.02
C CYS A 716 6.70 14.57 33.15
N ALA A 717 5.52 15.16 32.94
CA ALA A 717 4.79 15.94 33.95
C ALA A 717 4.47 15.08 35.19
N ALA A 718 3.95 13.88 35.00
CA ALA A 718 3.67 12.96 36.11
C ALA A 718 4.93 12.51 36.88
N ALA A 719 6.12 12.66 36.31
CA ALA A 719 7.39 12.38 37.02
C ALA A 719 7.92 13.60 37.74
N THR A 720 7.62 14.82 37.30
CA THR A 720 8.07 16.07 37.94
C THR A 720 7.25 16.41 39.18
N ASP A 721 5.97 15.99 39.23
CA ASP A 721 5.05 16.21 40.35
C ASP A 721 5.31 15.27 41.56
N ARG A 722 6.32 14.41 41.50
CA ARG A 722 6.76 13.49 42.57
C ARG A 722 8.06 13.90 43.21
#